data_7c0f6126599e8ac5a4987abee224f848
#
_entry.id   7c0f6126599e8ac5a4987abee224f848
#
_cell.length_a   1.000
_cell.length_b   1.000
_cell.length_c   1.000
_cell.angle_alpha   90.00
_cell.angle_beta   90.00
_cell.angle_gamma   90.00
#
_symmetry.space_group_name_H-M   'P 1'
#
loop_
_entity.id
_entity.type
_entity.pdbx_description
1 polymer ?
#
loop_
_entity_poly.entity_id
_entity_poly.type
_entity_poly.pdbx_seq_one_letter_code
_entity_poly.pdbx_strand_id
1 'polypeptide(L)'
;MKRKTGLSDYFPTAISRNPKKIIVLIVIFTFVMGYFASQMQMETREESFEPETEKSEWLDEIQKDLGRTGEAVQIAFVADDGDIFTHDTMEDMLRTKDKIIESEKVNQTLMSTDEIPDGVNTLADTVMIANTTLELEEVLMEQSLEISNMSSSMENQSAMYSAMYSSLDNISKLVYSHQPSLLENTTMELTSMANIISSPRSWAVLEAHGNEFYNLTENMTTDPFNVTKIVHLSNDLISRLKNDQITPERYKQPFIGLVEGMKNNTLITASDENLSEEYRYNQLSFLTFIRMSEYIYDVDMNFSFEADTPSLDMSLEDKKENLTSLSDEDIKEIVGDTINHDSEPIEESTERATEDLEEIGNNSEEATYKLKRTNETLTGLIGFYEQRDQVQVIDSLIEYKGSVARNKTFITRLQPVLDSMKGGINSATFIPNLIDQLGSTMTRTVSSDFEENAPIIDDIKAKSTISLVQMNSSIPRDKRREAQKEIMEISESNSYSSTPRVFAQQVMVDEIEESSNRSLNTLLPIAFVFVIVVLFIVYRTMIETVLSLLSLSFAIIWTFGFGVLLGYEFNPMIIAVPILITGLVIDYGIHMVMRYREEDEKGRDNSVSTMIAISTVGGALLLTSLTTAIGFLSNTFSNLNAMVQFGILAAVGITSSFILMVAFLPSVIQLIEYWRDKRNSKNRNNSTKRLAKKKGSLISSMLSTSADTSEKHPVIILVVVALITLSSVYGLIYIDTTFELEDFLPEDSSQSENIEYINDNFNVSTSYVYIMNEGDLTDPEYLRAVDRTVENARNSQMVRVEESVTSPLTVLRNYGMAVEGSTNYDRDIVENFTESGIPEDIDGWEDEIENGNITSDNITQLYDLLYKKKVSRRAISNVLYRDGDGSYSKGVIRFRENVEKINKDLGNAKVMDEELYEDSEPLRTEGYSTKITSGSIVGQET
;
A
#
# COMPACT_ATOMS: atom_id res chain seq x y z
N MET A 1 -11.62 -84.70 14.15
CA MET A 1 -10.74 -83.52 14.28
C MET A 1 -11.51 -82.26 13.96
N LYS A 2 -11.93 -81.47 14.93
CA LYS A 2 -12.53 -80.14 14.72
C LYS A 2 -11.38 -79.21 14.31
N ARG A 3 -11.27 -78.90 12.98
CA ARG A 3 -10.42 -77.78 12.57
C ARG A 3 -10.88 -76.57 13.29
N LYS A 4 -9.94 -75.89 14.04
CA LYS A 4 -10.18 -74.53 14.48
C LYS A 4 -10.39 -73.68 13.25
N THR A 5 -11.60 -73.23 13.03
CA THR A 5 -11.91 -72.27 11.94
C THR A 5 -11.23 -70.96 12.31
N GLY A 6 -10.16 -70.62 11.56
CA GLY A 6 -9.53 -69.32 11.67
C GLY A 6 -10.50 -68.21 11.27
N LEU A 7 -10.15 -66.96 11.63
CA LEU A 7 -10.93 -65.77 11.22
C LEU A 7 -11.18 -65.74 9.70
N SER A 8 -10.27 -66.29 8.89
CA SER A 8 -10.37 -66.45 7.42
C SER A 8 -11.55 -67.24 6.96
N ASP A 9 -12.06 -68.25 7.73
CA ASP A 9 -13.21 -69.08 7.33
C ASP A 9 -14.53 -68.58 7.94
N TYR A 10 -14.46 -67.71 8.95
CA TYR A 10 -15.63 -67.21 9.63
C TYR A 10 -16.40 -66.19 8.78
N PHE A 11 -15.67 -65.23 8.18
CA PHE A 11 -16.27 -64.11 7.38
C PHE A 11 -16.98 -64.61 6.13
N PRO A 12 -16.38 -65.39 5.25
CA PRO A 12 -17.05 -65.99 4.07
C PRO A 12 -18.27 -66.83 4.45
N THR A 13 -18.18 -67.60 5.58
CA THR A 13 -19.29 -68.44 6.04
C THR A 13 -20.44 -67.57 6.57
N ALA A 14 -20.16 -66.48 7.27
CA ALA A 14 -21.18 -65.58 7.82
C ALA A 14 -21.98 -64.92 6.69
N ILE A 15 -21.29 -64.47 5.62
CA ILE A 15 -21.91 -63.83 4.45
C ILE A 15 -22.80 -64.82 3.71
N SER A 16 -22.27 -65.96 3.36
CA SER A 16 -22.97 -66.99 2.56
C SER A 16 -24.21 -67.58 3.29
N ARG A 17 -24.20 -67.62 4.64
CA ARG A 17 -25.34 -68.13 5.42
C ARG A 17 -26.42 -67.09 5.72
N ASN A 18 -26.09 -65.78 5.73
CA ASN A 18 -27.01 -64.72 6.12
C ASN A 18 -27.12 -63.57 5.06
N PRO A 19 -27.25 -63.86 3.75
CA PRO A 19 -27.20 -62.82 2.72
C PRO A 19 -28.25 -61.73 2.92
N LYS A 20 -29.50 -62.07 3.37
CA LYS A 20 -30.58 -61.08 3.62
C LYS A 20 -30.22 -60.09 4.71
N LYS A 21 -29.58 -60.53 5.79
CA LYS A 21 -29.21 -59.66 6.91
C LYS A 21 -28.13 -58.68 6.49
N ILE A 22 -27.15 -59.11 5.69
CA ILE A 22 -26.07 -58.31 5.16
C ILE A 22 -26.58 -57.23 4.21
N ILE A 23 -27.47 -57.60 3.28
CA ILE A 23 -28.08 -56.65 2.35
C ILE A 23 -28.87 -55.59 3.13
N VAL A 24 -29.70 -56.00 4.12
CA VAL A 24 -30.46 -55.02 4.92
C VAL A 24 -29.54 -54.09 5.72
N LEU A 25 -28.50 -54.62 6.33
CA LEU A 25 -27.52 -53.85 7.06
C LEU A 25 -26.83 -52.80 6.17
N ILE A 26 -26.37 -53.23 5.00
CA ILE A 26 -25.68 -52.37 4.04
C ILE A 26 -26.62 -51.30 3.49
N VAL A 27 -27.87 -51.66 3.14
CA VAL A 27 -28.86 -50.70 2.66
C VAL A 27 -29.18 -49.64 3.72
N ILE A 28 -29.41 -50.07 4.98
CA ILE A 28 -29.63 -49.11 6.08
C ILE A 28 -28.42 -48.19 6.27
N PHE A 29 -27.22 -48.73 6.29
CA PHE A 29 -26.00 -47.97 6.39
C PHE A 29 -25.81 -46.98 5.21
N THR A 30 -26.16 -47.41 3.98
CA THR A 30 -26.16 -46.54 2.80
C THR A 30 -27.16 -45.40 2.94
N PHE A 31 -28.36 -45.62 3.49
CA PHE A 31 -29.28 -44.51 3.74
C PHE A 31 -28.76 -43.52 4.76
N VAL A 32 -28.10 -43.98 5.84
CA VAL A 32 -27.49 -43.13 6.83
C VAL A 32 -26.35 -42.29 6.22
N MET A 33 -25.47 -42.96 5.48
CA MET A 33 -24.38 -42.26 4.81
C MET A 33 -24.85 -41.35 3.69
N GLY A 34 -25.92 -41.69 3.01
CA GLY A 34 -26.59 -40.86 2.00
C GLY A 34 -27.19 -39.59 2.58
N TYR A 35 -27.72 -39.67 3.81
CA TYR A 35 -28.14 -38.45 4.53
C TYR A 35 -26.96 -37.51 4.83
N PHE A 36 -25.83 -38.03 5.34
CA PHE A 36 -24.63 -37.20 5.53
C PHE A 36 -24.08 -36.71 4.20
N ALA A 37 -23.97 -37.55 3.20
CA ALA A 37 -23.47 -37.15 1.88
C ALA A 37 -24.29 -36.01 1.25
N SER A 38 -25.60 -35.97 1.52
CA SER A 38 -26.45 -34.87 1.03
C SER A 38 -26.25 -33.53 1.74
N GLN A 39 -25.51 -33.52 2.84
CA GLN A 39 -25.15 -32.29 3.58
C GLN A 39 -23.77 -31.77 3.19
N MET A 40 -23.08 -32.41 2.26
CA MET A 40 -21.77 -31.93 1.78
C MET A 40 -21.97 -30.60 1.08
N GLN A 41 -21.39 -29.55 1.64
CA GLN A 41 -21.40 -28.22 1.04
C GLN A 41 -20.29 -28.18 -0.01
N MET A 42 -20.65 -27.69 -1.17
CA MET A 42 -19.65 -27.39 -2.21
C MET A 42 -19.19 -25.95 -2.04
N GLU A 43 -18.28 -25.75 -1.11
CA GLU A 43 -17.73 -24.46 -0.80
C GLU A 43 -16.19 -24.60 -0.81
N THR A 44 -15.57 -24.00 -1.82
CA THR A 44 -14.12 -23.98 -1.92
C THR A 44 -13.59 -22.85 -1.05
N ARG A 45 -12.76 -23.17 -0.07
CA ARG A 45 -12.07 -22.17 0.75
C ARG A 45 -10.60 -22.12 0.34
N GLU A 46 -10.07 -20.94 0.25
CA GLU A 46 -8.66 -20.69 -0.01
C GLU A 46 -7.78 -21.38 1.03
N GLU A 47 -8.17 -21.31 2.31
CA GLU A 47 -7.50 -21.95 3.46
C GLU A 47 -7.33 -23.48 3.27
N SER A 48 -8.11 -24.13 2.38
CA SER A 48 -7.96 -25.56 2.06
C SER A 48 -6.68 -25.87 1.27
N PHE A 49 -6.09 -24.87 0.64
CA PHE A 49 -4.88 -24.99 -0.17
C PHE A 49 -3.65 -24.41 0.53
N GLU A 50 -3.84 -23.70 1.64
CA GLU A 50 -2.73 -23.23 2.45
C GLU A 50 -2.11 -24.40 3.22
N PRO A 51 -0.78 -24.49 3.29
CA PRO A 51 -0.10 -25.52 4.07
C PRO A 51 -0.29 -25.27 5.56
N GLU A 52 -0.56 -26.32 6.34
CA GLU A 52 -0.55 -26.27 7.80
C GLU A 52 0.89 -26.34 8.33
N THR A 53 1.56 -25.19 8.36
CA THR A 53 2.94 -25.04 8.87
C THR A 53 2.94 -24.07 10.06
N GLU A 54 4.07 -24.02 10.76
CA GLU A 54 4.25 -23.09 11.87
C GLU A 54 4.15 -21.63 11.38
N LYS A 55 4.58 -21.38 10.14
CA LYS A 55 4.52 -20.04 9.53
C LYS A 55 3.13 -19.64 9.08
N SER A 56 2.31 -20.59 8.61
CA SER A 56 0.90 -20.30 8.32
C SER A 56 0.11 -20.00 9.61
N GLU A 57 0.41 -20.71 10.72
CA GLU A 57 -0.18 -20.38 12.01
C GLU A 57 0.18 -18.96 12.48
N TRP A 58 1.42 -18.52 12.23
CA TRP A 58 1.83 -17.13 12.52
C TRP A 58 1.11 -16.10 11.64
N LEU A 59 0.92 -16.41 10.37
CA LEU A 59 0.18 -15.53 9.46
C LEU A 59 -1.27 -15.38 9.91
N ASP A 60 -1.92 -16.48 10.28
CA ASP A 60 -3.28 -16.48 10.84
C ASP A 60 -3.37 -15.68 12.16
N GLU A 61 -2.36 -15.80 13.03
CA GLU A 61 -2.27 -15.05 14.29
C GLU A 61 -2.20 -13.54 14.00
N ILE A 62 -1.35 -13.12 13.08
CA ILE A 62 -1.21 -11.72 12.66
C ILE A 62 -2.54 -11.19 12.11
N GLN A 63 -3.17 -11.95 11.20
CA GLN A 63 -4.44 -11.55 10.59
C GLN A 63 -5.57 -11.46 11.62
N LYS A 64 -5.56 -12.27 12.63
CA LYS A 64 -6.57 -12.29 13.69
C LYS A 64 -6.39 -11.17 14.71
N ASP A 65 -5.15 -10.93 15.16
CA ASP A 65 -4.84 -10.03 16.27
C ASP A 65 -4.66 -8.58 15.80
N LEU A 66 -4.07 -8.38 14.63
CA LEU A 66 -3.76 -7.05 14.06
C LEU A 66 -4.69 -6.64 12.91
N GLY A 67 -5.66 -7.47 12.59
CA GLY A 67 -6.62 -7.26 11.50
C GLY A 67 -6.09 -7.82 10.17
N ARG A 68 -7.00 -8.40 9.40
CA ARG A 68 -6.68 -8.86 8.05
C ARG A 68 -6.31 -7.64 7.20
N THR A 69 -5.20 -7.71 6.50
CA THR A 69 -4.93 -6.80 5.37
C THR A 69 -6.12 -6.88 4.43
N GLY A 70 -6.61 -5.71 3.98
CA GLY A 70 -7.79 -5.67 3.11
C GLY A 70 -7.58 -6.54 1.87
N GLU A 71 -8.60 -7.24 1.48
CA GLU A 71 -8.65 -7.91 0.18
C GLU A 71 -8.77 -6.84 -0.91
N ALA A 72 -7.95 -6.90 -1.95
CA ALA A 72 -7.96 -5.92 -3.02
C ALA A 72 -8.54 -6.52 -4.31
N VAL A 73 -9.47 -5.82 -4.94
CA VAL A 73 -9.83 -6.06 -6.33
C VAL A 73 -8.92 -5.21 -7.21
N GLN A 74 -8.30 -5.82 -8.18
CA GLN A 74 -7.39 -5.17 -9.12
C GLN A 74 -8.12 -4.91 -10.43
N ILE A 75 -8.07 -3.67 -10.90
CA ILE A 75 -8.66 -3.25 -12.17
C ILE A 75 -7.55 -2.67 -13.05
N ALA A 76 -7.14 -3.43 -14.06
CA ALA A 76 -6.23 -2.91 -15.05
C ALA A 76 -7.04 -2.22 -16.17
N PHE A 77 -6.90 -0.92 -16.33
CA PHE A 77 -7.46 -0.17 -17.43
C PHE A 77 -6.48 -0.21 -18.61
N VAL A 78 -6.89 -0.82 -19.71
CA VAL A 78 -6.10 -0.92 -20.93
C VAL A 78 -6.66 0.05 -21.94
N ALA A 79 -5.88 1.08 -22.31
CA ALA A 79 -6.32 2.08 -23.26
C ALA A 79 -6.51 1.50 -24.66
N ASP A 80 -7.64 1.76 -25.30
CA ASP A 80 -7.98 1.23 -26.63
C ASP A 80 -7.10 1.82 -27.74
N ASP A 81 -6.59 3.01 -27.55
CA ASP A 81 -5.65 3.71 -28.43
C ASP A 81 -4.17 3.46 -28.08
N GLY A 82 -3.91 2.76 -26.99
CA GLY A 82 -2.58 2.40 -26.52
C GLY A 82 -1.87 3.48 -25.69
N ASP A 83 -2.61 4.49 -25.18
CA ASP A 83 -2.07 5.53 -24.29
C ASP A 83 -3.07 5.86 -23.19
N ILE A 84 -2.73 5.57 -21.92
CA ILE A 84 -3.58 5.85 -20.77
C ILE A 84 -3.56 7.33 -20.34
N PHE A 85 -2.56 8.10 -20.74
CA PHE A 85 -2.43 9.51 -20.39
C PHE A 85 -3.27 10.39 -21.32
N THR A 86 -4.55 10.05 -21.44
CA THR A 86 -5.54 10.80 -22.20
C THR A 86 -6.70 11.19 -21.31
N HIS A 87 -7.30 12.33 -21.59
CA HIS A 87 -8.48 12.83 -20.88
C HIS A 87 -9.59 11.77 -20.79
N ASP A 88 -9.91 11.11 -21.92
CA ASP A 88 -11.00 10.15 -21.99
C ASP A 88 -10.75 8.92 -21.12
N THR A 89 -9.51 8.43 -21.07
CA THR A 89 -9.14 7.28 -20.21
C THR A 89 -9.16 7.66 -18.74
N MET A 90 -8.68 8.85 -18.39
CA MET A 90 -8.75 9.36 -17.01
C MET A 90 -10.20 9.56 -16.55
N GLU A 91 -11.08 10.05 -17.46
CA GLU A 91 -12.52 10.18 -17.18
C GLU A 91 -13.16 8.80 -16.93
N ASP A 92 -12.81 7.76 -17.71
CA ASP A 92 -13.27 6.38 -17.47
C ASP A 92 -12.92 5.88 -16.05
N MET A 93 -11.69 6.15 -15.60
CA MET A 93 -11.24 5.75 -14.26
C MET A 93 -12.04 6.46 -13.15
N LEU A 94 -12.18 7.78 -13.23
CA LEU A 94 -12.95 8.55 -12.25
C LEU A 94 -14.45 8.19 -12.27
N ARG A 95 -15.00 7.92 -13.44
CA ARG A 95 -16.40 7.50 -13.60
C ARG A 95 -16.64 6.12 -13.00
N THR A 96 -15.72 5.19 -13.23
CA THR A 96 -15.77 3.84 -12.66
C THR A 96 -15.67 3.91 -11.14
N LYS A 97 -14.72 4.69 -10.62
CA LYS A 97 -14.59 4.96 -9.17
C LYS A 97 -15.89 5.51 -8.57
N ASP A 98 -16.48 6.52 -9.20
CA ASP A 98 -17.73 7.13 -8.75
C ASP A 98 -18.85 6.10 -8.60
N LYS A 99 -19.02 5.25 -9.62
CA LYS A 99 -20.03 4.19 -9.60
C LYS A 99 -19.76 3.10 -8.57
N ILE A 100 -18.50 2.75 -8.33
CA ILE A 100 -18.09 1.83 -7.26
C ILE A 100 -18.47 2.39 -5.89
N ILE A 101 -18.19 3.67 -5.63
CA ILE A 101 -18.52 4.34 -4.37
C ILE A 101 -20.03 4.55 -4.20
N GLU A 102 -20.76 4.87 -5.28
CA GLU A 102 -22.23 5.03 -5.26
C GLU A 102 -22.98 3.73 -5.01
N SER A 103 -22.40 2.56 -5.35
CA SER A 103 -23.06 1.27 -5.12
C SER A 103 -23.17 0.95 -3.63
N GLU A 104 -24.39 0.84 -3.12
CA GLU A 104 -24.65 0.52 -1.71
C GLU A 104 -24.04 -0.81 -1.29
N LYS A 105 -24.02 -1.81 -2.19
CA LYS A 105 -23.44 -3.12 -1.91
C LYS A 105 -21.92 -3.06 -1.80
N VAL A 106 -21.28 -2.32 -2.70
CA VAL A 106 -19.83 -2.18 -2.71
C VAL A 106 -19.36 -1.27 -1.57
N ASN A 107 -19.97 -0.10 -1.41
CA ASN A 107 -19.60 0.89 -0.40
C ASN A 107 -19.56 0.32 1.02
N GLN A 108 -20.52 -0.57 1.37
CA GLN A 108 -20.53 -1.24 2.68
C GLN A 108 -19.34 -2.19 2.89
N THR A 109 -18.63 -2.57 1.83
CA THR A 109 -17.50 -3.49 1.87
C THR A 109 -16.15 -2.81 1.66
N LEU A 110 -16.13 -1.54 1.26
CA LEU A 110 -14.90 -0.80 1.06
C LEU A 110 -14.14 -0.62 2.36
N MET A 111 -12.83 -0.62 2.21
CA MET A 111 -11.88 -0.36 3.25
C MET A 111 -11.15 0.96 2.98
N SER A 112 -11.52 1.99 3.71
CA SER A 112 -10.80 3.25 3.71
C SER A 112 -9.46 3.09 4.45
N THR A 113 -8.37 3.52 3.85
CA THR A 113 -7.02 3.60 4.46
C THR A 113 -6.53 5.04 4.40
N ASP A 114 -5.43 5.34 5.09
CA ASP A 114 -4.84 6.69 5.02
C ASP A 114 -4.30 7.00 3.61
N GLU A 115 -3.82 5.97 2.91
CA GLU A 115 -3.35 6.07 1.53
C GLU A 115 -4.51 6.10 0.51
N ILE A 116 -5.64 5.47 0.84
CA ILE A 116 -6.81 5.34 -0.03
C ILE A 116 -8.08 5.67 0.77
N PRO A 117 -8.40 6.97 0.97
CA PRO A 117 -9.50 7.40 1.83
C PRO A 117 -10.88 6.86 1.43
N ASP A 118 -11.10 6.69 0.13
CA ASP A 118 -12.38 6.21 -0.44
C ASP A 118 -12.40 4.69 -0.60
N GLY A 119 -11.27 4.00 -0.31
CA GLY A 119 -11.09 2.58 -0.58
C GLY A 119 -10.87 2.23 -2.06
N VAL A 120 -10.80 3.22 -2.95
CA VAL A 120 -10.55 3.06 -4.39
C VAL A 120 -9.50 4.04 -4.85
N ASN A 121 -8.36 3.54 -5.34
CA ASN A 121 -7.28 4.36 -5.88
C ASN A 121 -7.17 4.17 -7.40
N THR A 122 -7.06 5.27 -8.13
CA THR A 122 -6.86 5.27 -9.58
C THR A 122 -5.69 6.17 -9.97
N LEU A 123 -5.09 5.93 -11.13
CA LEU A 123 -4.06 6.82 -11.67
C LEU A 123 -4.60 8.25 -11.85
N ALA A 124 -5.85 8.40 -12.27
CA ALA A 124 -6.49 9.70 -12.41
C ALA A 124 -6.54 10.50 -11.10
N ASP A 125 -6.75 9.82 -9.95
CA ASP A 125 -6.66 10.49 -8.64
C ASP A 125 -5.26 11.04 -8.39
N THR A 126 -4.24 10.23 -8.70
CA THR A 126 -2.83 10.60 -8.47
C THR A 126 -2.42 11.77 -9.36
N VAL A 127 -2.83 11.77 -10.64
CA VAL A 127 -2.57 12.88 -11.57
C VAL A 127 -3.26 14.17 -11.12
N MET A 128 -4.51 14.10 -10.65
CA MET A 128 -5.21 15.29 -10.17
C MET A 128 -4.60 15.87 -8.90
N ILE A 129 -4.16 15.01 -7.99
CA ILE A 129 -3.45 15.45 -6.77
C ILE A 129 -2.09 16.05 -7.16
N ALA A 130 -1.37 15.44 -8.11
CA ALA A 130 -0.09 15.94 -8.59
C ALA A 130 -0.24 17.33 -9.22
N ASN A 131 -1.23 17.54 -10.08
CA ASN A 131 -1.53 18.85 -10.64
C ASN A 131 -1.70 19.92 -9.55
N THR A 132 -2.53 19.63 -8.55
CA THR A 132 -2.76 20.55 -7.45
C THR A 132 -1.51 20.79 -6.61
N THR A 133 -0.66 19.75 -6.47
CA THR A 133 0.59 19.85 -5.71
C THR A 133 1.62 20.71 -6.46
N LEU A 134 1.76 20.54 -7.76
CA LEU A 134 2.61 21.38 -8.61
C LEU A 134 2.14 22.84 -8.63
N GLU A 135 0.84 23.09 -8.74
CA GLU A 135 0.28 24.44 -8.63
C GLU A 135 0.58 25.08 -7.26
N LEU A 136 0.49 24.30 -6.19
CA LEU A 136 0.82 24.75 -4.83
C LEU A 136 2.31 25.05 -4.71
N GLU A 137 3.18 24.24 -5.32
CA GLU A 137 4.62 24.47 -5.37
C GLU A 137 4.96 25.78 -6.07
N GLU A 138 4.36 26.05 -7.24
CA GLU A 138 4.55 27.28 -7.98
C GLU A 138 4.15 28.52 -7.15
N VAL A 139 3.00 28.46 -6.46
CA VAL A 139 2.54 29.52 -5.54
C VAL A 139 3.52 29.72 -4.40
N LEU A 140 4.05 28.67 -3.80
CA LEU A 140 5.00 28.74 -2.71
C LEU A 140 6.37 29.25 -3.17
N MET A 141 6.81 28.89 -4.39
CA MET A 141 8.00 29.44 -5.03
C MET A 141 7.86 30.95 -5.27
N GLU A 142 6.73 31.42 -5.79
CA GLU A 142 6.46 32.84 -5.97
C GLU A 142 6.47 33.58 -4.64
N GLN A 143 5.85 33.02 -3.59
CA GLN A 143 5.86 33.55 -2.24
C GLN A 143 7.27 33.59 -1.64
N SER A 144 8.09 32.55 -1.83
CA SER A 144 9.49 32.49 -1.37
C SER A 144 10.33 33.57 -2.05
N LEU A 145 10.12 33.80 -3.34
CA LEU A 145 10.78 34.86 -4.09
C LEU A 145 10.36 36.26 -3.60
N GLU A 146 9.06 36.46 -3.29
CA GLU A 146 8.57 37.70 -2.70
C GLU A 146 9.17 37.95 -1.30
N ILE A 147 9.29 36.91 -0.49
CA ILE A 147 9.95 36.97 0.84
C ILE A 147 11.42 37.33 0.68
N SER A 148 12.14 36.73 -0.27
CA SER A 148 13.54 37.04 -0.55
C SER A 148 13.72 38.50 -1.02
N ASN A 149 12.84 38.99 -1.88
CA ASN A 149 12.81 40.40 -2.29
C ASN A 149 12.49 41.32 -1.12
N MET A 150 11.62 40.90 -0.23
CA MET A 150 11.25 41.62 0.98
C MET A 150 12.39 41.63 1.98
N SER A 151 13.13 40.51 2.14
CA SER A 151 14.33 40.38 2.95
C SER A 151 15.43 41.41 2.50
N SER A 152 15.74 41.42 1.23
CA SER A 152 16.73 42.38 0.70
C SER A 152 16.27 43.85 0.86
N SER A 153 14.98 44.12 0.81
CA SER A 153 14.41 45.42 1.11
C SER A 153 14.57 45.83 2.58
N MET A 154 14.34 44.87 3.49
CA MET A 154 14.51 45.07 4.95
C MET A 154 15.96 45.14 5.39
N GLU A 155 16.89 44.42 4.75
CA GLU A 155 18.33 44.56 4.97
C GLU A 155 18.78 46.02 4.68
N ASN A 156 18.28 46.60 3.61
CA ASN A 156 18.48 47.99 3.29
C ASN A 156 17.89 48.92 4.38
N GLN A 157 16.74 48.61 4.97
CA GLN A 157 16.16 49.38 6.07
C GLN A 157 16.99 49.22 7.36
N SER A 158 17.48 48.06 7.69
CA SER A 158 18.35 47.83 8.84
C SER A 158 19.63 48.67 8.75
N ALA A 159 20.24 48.73 7.57
CA ALA A 159 21.39 49.59 7.30
C ALA A 159 21.06 51.09 7.43
N MET A 160 19.86 51.48 7.01
CA MET A 160 19.34 52.86 7.21
C MET A 160 19.19 53.16 8.71
N TYR A 161 18.66 52.24 9.54
CA TYR A 161 18.58 52.42 10.99
C TYR A 161 19.96 52.58 11.61
N SER A 162 20.95 51.84 11.14
CA SER A 162 22.36 51.95 11.60
C SER A 162 22.97 53.33 11.27
N ALA A 163 22.69 53.83 10.07
CA ALA A 163 23.12 55.18 9.64
C ALA A 163 22.43 56.30 10.47
N MET A 164 21.12 56.13 10.77
CA MET A 164 20.38 57.00 11.70
C MET A 164 21.03 57.10 13.06
N TYR A 165 21.44 56.00 13.63
CA TYR A 165 22.09 55.95 14.92
C TYR A 165 23.41 56.72 14.91
N SER A 166 24.21 56.52 13.85
CA SER A 166 25.46 57.27 13.66
C SER A 166 25.23 58.79 13.56
N SER A 167 24.17 59.18 12.88
CA SER A 167 23.78 60.58 12.73
C SER A 167 23.32 61.22 14.05
N LEU A 168 22.62 60.47 14.91
CA LEU A 168 22.23 60.92 16.25
C LEU A 168 23.38 61.19 17.21
N ASP A 169 24.43 60.35 17.11
CA ASP A 169 25.64 60.58 17.90
C ASP A 169 26.30 61.93 17.50
N ASN A 170 26.22 62.29 16.23
CA ASN A 170 26.70 63.58 15.72
C ASN A 170 25.78 64.76 16.12
N ILE A 171 24.45 64.55 16.21
CA ILE A 171 23.51 65.57 16.73
C ILE A 171 23.84 65.93 18.16
N SER A 172 24.14 64.96 18.98
CA SER A 172 24.51 65.22 20.37
C SER A 172 25.73 66.16 20.47
N LYS A 173 26.69 66.05 19.57
CA LYS A 173 27.86 66.94 19.48
C LYS A 173 27.47 68.31 18.99
N LEU A 174 26.54 68.50 18.09
CA LEU A 174 26.07 69.80 17.58
C LEU A 174 25.34 70.60 18.64
N VAL A 175 24.49 69.96 19.43
CA VAL A 175 23.76 70.60 20.54
C VAL A 175 24.68 71.17 21.62
N TYR A 176 25.83 70.52 21.85
CA TYR A 176 26.84 71.03 22.80
C TYR A 176 27.63 72.22 22.26
N SER A 177 27.58 72.52 20.94
CA SER A 177 28.33 73.56 20.33
C SER A 177 27.68 74.96 20.30
N HIS A 178 26.48 75.19 20.79
CA HIS A 178 25.85 76.49 21.04
C HIS A 178 25.61 77.43 19.85
N GLN A 179 25.04 76.98 18.70
CA GLN A 179 24.68 77.93 17.66
C GLN A 179 23.14 77.87 17.28
N PRO A 180 22.31 78.82 17.85
CA PRO A 180 20.89 78.86 17.76
C PRO A 180 20.31 79.03 16.32
N SER A 181 20.94 79.79 15.47
CA SER A 181 20.46 80.21 14.14
C SER A 181 20.42 79.07 13.08
N LEU A 182 21.15 78.05 13.29
CA LEU A 182 21.18 76.86 12.39
C LEU A 182 20.15 75.86 12.77
N LEU A 183 19.75 75.78 14.01
CA LEU A 183 18.65 74.91 14.48
C LEU A 183 17.31 75.38 13.93
N GLU A 184 17.07 76.68 13.76
CA GLU A 184 15.83 77.21 13.19
C GLU A 184 15.62 76.86 11.71
N ASN A 185 16.65 76.90 10.89
CA ASN A 185 16.60 76.53 9.48
C ASN A 185 16.43 75.00 9.29
N THR A 186 17.05 74.23 10.16
CA THR A 186 16.92 72.77 10.16
C THR A 186 15.52 72.32 10.57
N THR A 187 14.87 73.07 11.48
CA THR A 187 13.51 72.77 11.94
C THR A 187 12.46 73.01 10.88
N MET A 188 12.62 74.06 10.06
CA MET A 188 11.73 74.32 8.92
C MET A 188 11.76 73.28 7.83
N GLU A 189 12.94 72.72 7.58
CA GLU A 189 13.10 71.59 6.58
C GLU A 189 12.54 70.31 7.12
N LEU A 190 12.67 70.03 8.40
CA LEU A 190 12.10 68.88 9.10
C LEU A 190 10.60 68.75 8.95
N THR A 191 9.89 69.86 9.19
CA THR A 191 8.41 69.90 9.10
C THR A 191 7.91 69.71 7.68
N SER A 192 8.65 70.23 6.70
CA SER A 192 8.32 70.03 5.28
C SER A 192 8.48 68.55 4.82
N MET A 193 9.43 67.84 5.41
CA MET A 193 9.73 66.45 5.11
C MET A 193 8.79 65.44 5.75
N ALA A 194 8.42 65.68 7.01
CA ALA A 194 7.41 64.84 7.69
C ALA A 194 6.11 64.72 6.92
N ASN A 195 5.73 65.81 6.23
CA ASN A 195 4.51 65.85 5.43
C ASN A 195 4.61 65.04 4.12
N ILE A 196 5.82 64.88 3.60
CA ILE A 196 6.04 64.17 2.30
C ILE A 196 6.04 62.64 2.50
N ILE A 197 6.60 62.21 3.65
CA ILE A 197 6.90 60.77 3.92
C ILE A 197 5.76 60.06 4.62
N SER A 198 4.77 60.77 5.20
CA SER A 198 3.61 60.20 5.90
C SER A 198 2.59 59.45 5.01
N SER A 199 2.96 59.06 3.80
CA SER A 199 2.05 58.40 2.88
C SER A 199 2.42 56.90 2.69
N PRO A 200 1.46 55.96 2.89
CA PRO A 200 1.69 54.51 2.63
C PRO A 200 2.15 54.16 1.22
N ARG A 201 2.10 55.13 0.33
CA ARG A 201 2.40 54.97 -1.10
C ARG A 201 3.87 55.20 -1.43
N SER A 202 4.65 55.59 -0.46
CA SER A 202 6.11 55.79 -0.57
C SER A 202 6.89 54.48 -0.69
N TRP A 203 6.28 53.37 -0.25
CA TRP A 203 6.89 52.05 -0.28
C TRP A 203 7.26 51.58 -1.70
N ALA A 204 6.38 51.73 -2.68
CA ALA A 204 6.68 51.34 -4.07
C ALA A 204 7.92 52.04 -4.67
N VAL A 205 8.23 53.24 -4.21
CA VAL A 205 9.47 53.95 -4.63
C VAL A 205 10.71 53.36 -3.98
N LEU A 206 10.56 52.89 -2.77
CA LEU A 206 11.64 52.27 -2.01
C LEU A 206 12.00 50.88 -2.46
N GLU A 207 11.00 50.08 -2.74
CA GLU A 207 11.16 48.76 -3.34
C GLU A 207 11.92 48.81 -4.66
N ALA A 208 11.60 49.82 -5.48
CA ALA A 208 12.27 50.02 -6.77
C ALA A 208 13.66 50.67 -6.69
N HIS A 209 13.94 51.48 -5.69
CA HIS A 209 15.13 52.35 -5.62
C HIS A 209 15.82 52.41 -4.26
N GLY A 210 15.55 51.48 -3.33
CA GLY A 210 16.10 51.47 -1.96
C GLY A 210 17.60 51.41 -1.92
N ASN A 211 18.25 50.63 -2.75
CA ASN A 211 19.72 50.50 -2.84
C ASN A 211 20.38 51.81 -3.23
N GLU A 212 19.80 52.59 -4.11
CA GLU A 212 20.33 53.88 -4.55
C GLU A 212 20.14 54.92 -3.44
N PHE A 213 19.04 54.90 -2.73
CA PHE A 213 18.84 55.71 -1.54
C PHE A 213 19.85 55.36 -0.45
N TYR A 214 20.05 54.08 -0.16
CA TYR A 214 21.03 53.62 0.81
C TYR A 214 22.42 54.14 0.46
N ASN A 215 22.88 53.93 -0.77
CA ASN A 215 24.20 54.39 -1.25
C ASN A 215 24.35 55.90 -1.12
N LEU A 216 23.30 56.67 -1.39
CA LEU A 216 23.35 58.14 -1.21
C LEU A 216 23.51 58.51 0.26
N THR A 217 22.68 57.93 1.12
CA THR A 217 22.65 58.24 2.57
C THR A 217 23.91 57.76 3.28
N GLU A 218 24.42 56.57 2.96
CA GLU A 218 25.69 56.07 3.45
C GLU A 218 26.84 57.04 3.13
N ASN A 219 26.93 57.50 1.90
CA ASN A 219 27.98 58.45 1.54
C ASN A 219 27.81 59.83 2.20
N MET A 220 26.56 60.28 2.45
CA MET A 220 26.30 61.49 3.19
C MET A 220 26.69 61.39 4.65
N THR A 221 26.66 60.18 5.24
CA THR A 221 27.01 59.94 6.65
C THR A 221 28.51 59.63 6.85
N THR A 222 29.09 58.81 5.94
CA THR A 222 30.47 58.31 6.10
C THR A 222 31.55 59.29 5.53
N ASP A 223 31.20 60.01 4.45
CA ASP A 223 32.12 60.96 3.80
C ASP A 223 31.38 62.22 3.32
N PRO A 224 30.80 63.01 4.25
CA PRO A 224 29.95 64.16 3.94
C PRO A 224 30.71 65.33 3.26
N PHE A 225 32.01 65.33 3.27
CA PHE A 225 32.87 66.36 2.57
C PHE A 225 33.10 66.00 1.11
N ASN A 226 32.76 64.78 0.69
CA ASN A 226 32.85 64.42 -0.75
C ASN A 226 31.64 64.91 -1.51
N VAL A 227 31.47 66.25 -1.52
CA VAL A 227 30.35 66.95 -2.13
C VAL A 227 30.14 66.49 -3.61
N THR A 228 31.20 66.24 -4.33
CA THR A 228 31.15 65.82 -5.72
C THR A 228 30.47 64.45 -5.86
N LYS A 229 30.83 63.53 -4.98
CA LYS A 229 30.25 62.16 -5.01
C LYS A 229 28.80 62.20 -4.58
N ILE A 230 28.47 62.95 -3.53
CA ILE A 230 27.07 63.12 -3.04
C ILE A 230 26.18 63.75 -4.14
N VAL A 231 26.65 64.80 -4.79
CA VAL A 231 25.93 65.45 -5.88
C VAL A 231 25.76 64.49 -7.08
N HIS A 232 26.77 63.69 -7.39
CA HIS A 232 26.67 62.68 -8.46
C HIS A 232 25.64 61.62 -8.14
N LEU A 233 25.68 61.04 -6.94
CA LEU A 233 24.70 60.03 -6.48
C LEU A 233 23.28 60.60 -6.44
N SER A 234 23.10 61.81 -5.96
CA SER A 234 21.79 62.50 -5.94
C SER A 234 21.27 62.71 -7.37
N ASN A 235 22.10 63.11 -8.32
CA ASN A 235 21.67 63.29 -9.71
C ASN A 235 21.37 61.97 -10.37
N ASP A 236 22.12 60.90 -10.10
CA ASP A 236 21.85 59.53 -10.62
C ASP A 236 20.51 59.04 -10.11
N LEU A 237 20.25 59.10 -8.79
CA LEU A 237 19.00 58.69 -8.19
C LEU A 237 17.80 59.52 -8.75
N ILE A 238 17.93 60.84 -8.85
CA ILE A 238 16.89 61.69 -9.45
C ILE A 238 16.61 61.27 -10.91
N SER A 239 17.64 60.92 -11.66
CA SER A 239 17.50 60.47 -13.04
C SER A 239 16.75 59.11 -13.11
N ARG A 240 17.10 58.16 -12.22
CA ARG A 240 16.43 56.88 -12.14
C ARG A 240 14.93 57.04 -11.76
N LEU A 241 14.64 57.80 -10.72
CA LEU A 241 13.26 58.12 -10.31
C LEU A 241 12.44 58.76 -11.45
N LYS A 242 13.06 59.70 -12.23
CA LYS A 242 12.37 60.32 -13.39
C LYS A 242 12.14 59.35 -14.55
N ASN A 243 13.01 58.39 -14.72
CA ASN A 243 12.98 57.39 -15.80
C ASN A 243 12.19 56.14 -15.46
N ASP A 244 11.85 55.91 -14.19
CA ASP A 244 11.07 54.79 -13.77
C ASP A 244 9.65 54.88 -14.37
N GLN A 245 9.22 53.86 -15.15
CA GLN A 245 7.91 53.77 -15.79
C GLN A 245 6.92 52.94 -14.96
N ILE A 246 7.34 52.23 -13.98
CA ILE A 246 6.52 51.33 -13.14
C ILE A 246 5.80 52.12 -12.04
N THR A 247 6.57 52.97 -11.34
CA THR A 247 6.01 53.75 -10.21
C THR A 247 5.20 54.96 -10.71
N PRO A 248 3.96 55.17 -10.27
CA PRO A 248 3.16 56.33 -10.64
C PRO A 248 3.83 57.67 -10.28
N GLU A 249 3.79 58.64 -11.17
CA GLU A 249 4.45 59.94 -11.08
C GLU A 249 4.15 60.68 -9.75
N ARG A 250 2.90 60.55 -9.26
CA ARG A 250 2.46 61.18 -7.99
C ARG A 250 3.22 60.70 -6.72
N TYR A 251 3.85 59.53 -6.86
CA TYR A 251 4.64 58.94 -5.75
C TYR A 251 6.11 59.29 -5.89
N LYS A 252 6.64 59.46 -7.10
CA LYS A 252 8.02 59.79 -7.37
C LYS A 252 8.36 61.26 -7.05
N GLN A 253 7.43 62.15 -7.34
CA GLN A 253 7.68 63.61 -7.20
C GLN A 253 8.10 64.02 -5.78
N PRO A 254 7.50 63.56 -4.71
CA PRO A 254 7.98 63.84 -3.33
C PRO A 254 9.41 63.39 -3.10
N PHE A 255 9.76 62.19 -3.55
CA PHE A 255 11.11 61.67 -3.42
C PHE A 255 12.16 62.40 -4.29
N ILE A 256 11.80 62.80 -5.48
CA ILE A 256 12.64 63.67 -6.30
C ILE A 256 12.91 64.99 -5.58
N GLY A 257 11.87 65.60 -5.04
CA GLY A 257 12.01 66.84 -4.22
C GLY A 257 12.87 66.65 -2.99
N LEU A 258 12.73 65.51 -2.31
CA LEU A 258 13.59 65.14 -1.16
C LEU A 258 15.05 65.07 -1.54
N VAL A 259 15.38 64.31 -2.58
CA VAL A 259 16.78 64.14 -3.05
C VAL A 259 17.36 65.45 -3.60
N GLU A 260 16.55 66.27 -4.26
CA GLU A 260 16.96 67.63 -4.68
C GLU A 260 17.22 68.56 -3.48
N GLY A 261 16.41 68.48 -2.43
CA GLY A 261 16.62 69.20 -1.16
C GLY A 261 17.90 68.73 -0.46
N MET A 262 18.14 67.44 -0.37
CA MET A 262 19.37 66.84 0.18
C MET A 262 20.62 67.36 -0.56
N LYS A 263 20.62 67.31 -1.86
CA LYS A 263 21.67 67.81 -2.74
C LYS A 263 21.93 69.31 -2.52
N ASN A 264 20.88 70.12 -2.47
CA ASN A 264 21.00 71.55 -2.31
C ASN A 264 21.55 71.95 -0.95
N ASN A 265 21.10 71.29 0.13
CA ASN A 265 21.63 71.51 1.46
C ASN A 265 23.09 71.11 1.59
N THR A 266 23.51 70.02 0.96
CA THR A 266 24.90 69.62 0.88
C THR A 266 25.75 70.70 0.20
N LEU A 267 25.29 71.28 -0.89
CA LEU A 267 25.96 72.35 -1.60
C LEU A 267 26.05 73.66 -0.79
N ILE A 268 24.96 74.05 -0.11
CA ILE A 268 24.90 75.24 0.70
C ILE A 268 25.87 75.11 1.91
N THR A 269 25.78 74.01 2.63
CA THR A 269 26.58 73.78 3.82
C THR A 269 28.08 73.68 3.50
N ALA A 270 28.42 73.08 2.35
CA ALA A 270 29.80 72.94 1.90
C ALA A 270 30.38 74.28 1.42
N SER A 271 29.56 75.27 0.97
CA SER A 271 30.01 76.59 0.51
C SER A 271 30.11 77.67 1.59
N ASP A 272 29.65 77.42 2.84
CA ASP A 272 29.70 78.35 3.90
C ASP A 272 31.10 78.32 4.60
N GLU A 273 31.96 79.27 4.23
CA GLU A 273 33.34 79.42 4.72
C GLU A 273 33.40 79.81 6.20
N ASN A 274 32.32 80.26 6.81
CA ASN A 274 32.28 80.70 8.22
C ASN A 274 32.08 79.55 9.21
N LEU A 275 31.73 78.33 8.73
CA LEU A 275 31.52 77.17 9.57
C LEU A 275 32.78 76.38 9.78
N SER A 276 33.02 75.86 10.98
CA SER A 276 34.08 74.91 11.22
C SER A 276 33.79 73.59 10.47
N GLU A 277 34.86 72.89 10.11
CA GLU A 277 34.75 71.62 9.42
C GLU A 277 33.97 70.58 10.23
N GLU A 278 34.17 70.50 11.53
CA GLU A 278 33.44 69.67 12.46
C GLU A 278 31.97 70.04 12.52
N TYR A 279 31.60 71.29 12.43
CA TYR A 279 30.22 71.74 12.44
C TYR A 279 29.50 71.44 11.17
N ARG A 280 30.15 71.60 10.02
CA ARG A 280 29.61 71.18 8.70
C ARG A 280 29.32 69.68 8.65
N TYR A 281 30.24 68.86 9.17
CA TYR A 281 30.10 67.44 9.29
C TYR A 281 28.84 67.05 10.14
N ASN A 282 28.75 67.57 11.31
CA ASN A 282 27.69 67.33 12.25
C ASN A 282 26.30 67.78 11.72
N GLN A 283 26.24 68.93 11.01
CA GLN A 283 25.03 69.38 10.38
C GLN A 283 24.56 68.51 9.23
N LEU A 284 25.47 68.09 8.37
CA LEU A 284 25.17 67.19 7.26
C LEU A 284 24.71 65.82 7.79
N SER A 285 25.35 65.29 8.81
CA SER A 285 24.96 64.07 9.48
C SER A 285 23.58 64.17 10.11
N PHE A 286 23.25 65.31 10.74
CA PHE A 286 21.94 65.59 11.34
C PHE A 286 20.82 65.61 10.29
N LEU A 287 21.02 66.34 9.19
CA LEU A 287 20.03 66.40 8.12
C LEU A 287 19.78 65.05 7.47
N THR A 288 20.84 64.26 7.31
CA THR A 288 20.73 62.91 6.80
C THR A 288 19.96 62.01 7.76
N PHE A 289 20.25 62.09 9.06
CA PHE A 289 19.53 61.31 10.07
C PHE A 289 18.04 61.62 10.06
N ILE A 290 17.68 62.90 10.05
CA ILE A 290 16.27 63.34 10.10
C ILE A 290 15.51 62.80 8.89
N ARG A 291 16.10 62.90 7.71
CA ARG A 291 15.52 62.41 6.45
C ARG A 291 15.34 60.91 6.44
N MET A 292 16.29 60.20 6.99
CA MET A 292 16.17 58.74 7.13
C MET A 292 15.10 58.33 8.15
N SER A 293 14.97 59.06 9.28
CA SER A 293 14.00 58.73 10.32
C SER A 293 12.55 58.88 9.83
N GLU A 294 12.27 59.93 9.03
CA GLU A 294 10.97 60.18 8.47
C GLU A 294 10.54 59.15 7.46
N TYR A 295 11.50 58.63 6.71
CA TYR A 295 11.32 57.61 5.69
C TYR A 295 10.93 56.25 6.25
N ILE A 296 11.44 55.86 7.41
CA ILE A 296 11.18 54.58 8.06
C ILE A 296 9.83 54.56 8.78
N TYR A 297 9.27 55.74 9.16
CA TYR A 297 8.09 55.83 10.02
C TYR A 297 6.74 55.58 9.38
N ASP A 298 6.65 55.62 8.07
CA ASP A 298 5.34 55.57 7.38
C ASP A 298 5.08 54.33 6.56
N VAL A 299 5.73 53.24 6.92
CA VAL A 299 5.46 51.95 6.28
C VAL A 299 4.32 51.23 7.01
N ASP A 300 3.12 51.33 6.50
CA ASP A 300 2.00 50.51 6.90
C ASP A 300 2.21 49.12 6.21
N MET A 301 2.89 48.23 6.91
CA MET A 301 3.06 46.85 6.45
C MET A 301 1.81 46.06 6.80
N ASN A 302 0.76 46.23 6.02
CA ASN A 302 -0.34 45.29 5.95
C ASN A 302 0.09 44.13 5.01
N PHE A 303 0.79 43.19 5.57
CA PHE A 303 1.04 41.93 4.91
C PHE A 303 -0.15 41.00 5.22
N SER A 304 -1.10 40.91 4.32
CA SER A 304 -2.03 39.80 4.30
C SER A 304 -1.48 38.77 3.31
N PHE A 305 -0.91 37.70 3.82
CA PHE A 305 -0.73 36.48 3.06
C PHE A 305 -2.11 35.81 2.96
N GLU A 306 -3.01 36.33 2.15
CA GLU A 306 -4.15 35.64 1.63
C GLU A 306 -3.79 35.23 0.21
N ALA A 307 -2.93 34.25 0.07
CA ALA A 307 -2.89 33.48 -1.16
C ALA A 307 -4.02 32.46 -1.06
N ASP A 308 -4.88 32.39 -2.06
CA ASP A 308 -5.75 31.24 -2.29
C ASP A 308 -4.82 30.05 -2.59
N THR A 309 -4.36 29.38 -1.53
CA THR A 309 -3.55 28.17 -1.69
C THR A 309 -4.48 27.04 -2.10
N PRO A 310 -4.18 26.32 -3.19
CA PRO A 310 -4.93 25.14 -3.58
C PRO A 310 -5.03 24.13 -2.43
N SER A 311 -6.19 23.55 -2.25
CA SER A 311 -6.39 22.52 -1.22
C SER A 311 -6.00 21.16 -1.75
N LEU A 312 -5.10 20.46 -1.06
CA LEU A 312 -4.72 19.08 -1.39
C LEU A 312 -5.83 18.07 -1.08
N ASP A 313 -6.79 18.43 -0.23
CA ASP A 313 -7.97 17.60 0.07
C ASP A 313 -9.06 17.88 -0.98
N MET A 314 -8.93 17.21 -2.13
CA MET A 314 -9.87 17.34 -3.24
C MET A 314 -10.96 16.28 -3.18
N SER A 315 -12.22 16.70 -3.20
CA SER A 315 -13.34 15.78 -3.39
C SER A 315 -13.34 15.16 -4.81
N LEU A 316 -14.04 14.03 -4.99
CA LEU A 316 -14.15 13.40 -6.30
C LEU A 316 -14.82 14.35 -7.36
N GLU A 317 -15.72 15.21 -6.92
CA GLU A 317 -16.35 16.22 -7.78
C GLU A 317 -15.34 17.28 -8.24
N ASP A 318 -14.48 17.76 -7.32
CA ASP A 318 -13.41 18.72 -7.62
C ASP A 318 -12.39 18.11 -8.61
N LYS A 319 -12.03 16.83 -8.45
CA LYS A 319 -11.14 16.11 -9.37
C LYS A 319 -11.73 16.00 -10.77
N LYS A 320 -13.05 15.75 -10.90
CA LYS A 320 -13.74 15.71 -12.18
C LYS A 320 -13.83 17.09 -12.84
N GLU A 321 -14.08 18.14 -12.06
CA GLU A 321 -14.12 19.51 -12.56
C GLU A 321 -12.73 19.94 -13.06
N ASN A 322 -11.68 19.60 -12.30
CA ASN A 322 -10.29 19.88 -12.66
C ASN A 322 -9.88 19.13 -13.94
N LEU A 323 -10.16 17.84 -14.01
CA LEU A 323 -9.90 17.04 -15.22
C LEU A 323 -10.57 17.64 -16.47
N THR A 324 -11.78 18.19 -16.35
CA THR A 324 -12.52 18.76 -17.50
C THR A 324 -11.78 19.95 -18.12
N SER A 325 -10.90 20.62 -17.40
CA SER A 325 -10.09 21.75 -17.87
C SER A 325 -8.78 21.35 -18.54
N LEU A 326 -8.33 20.09 -18.38
CA LEU A 326 -7.04 19.60 -18.85
C LEU A 326 -7.14 18.95 -20.24
N SER A 327 -6.18 19.22 -21.11
CA SER A 327 -5.99 18.50 -22.37
C SER A 327 -5.07 17.28 -22.17
N ASP A 328 -4.97 16.43 -23.20
CA ASP A 328 -4.03 15.28 -23.17
C ASP A 328 -2.57 15.75 -23.04
N GLU A 329 -2.22 16.91 -23.59
CA GLU A 329 -0.90 17.52 -23.43
C GLU A 329 -0.66 17.97 -21.99
N ASP A 330 -1.63 18.63 -21.36
CA ASP A 330 -1.55 19.08 -19.97
C ASP A 330 -1.37 17.88 -19.01
N ILE A 331 -2.10 16.78 -19.22
CA ILE A 331 -1.97 15.56 -18.43
C ILE A 331 -0.56 14.97 -18.53
N LYS A 332 0.01 14.93 -19.72
CA LYS A 332 1.38 14.43 -19.93
C LYS A 332 2.44 15.36 -19.35
N GLU A 333 2.20 16.68 -19.37
CA GLU A 333 3.09 17.67 -18.73
C GLU A 333 3.08 17.45 -17.21
N ILE A 334 1.92 17.33 -16.59
CA ILE A 334 1.79 17.03 -15.14
C ILE A 334 2.51 15.73 -14.78
N VAL A 335 2.31 14.66 -15.54
CA VAL A 335 2.98 13.38 -15.30
C VAL A 335 4.50 13.51 -15.44
N GLY A 336 4.96 14.20 -16.50
CA GLY A 336 6.38 14.42 -16.75
C GLY A 336 7.04 15.25 -15.66
N ASP A 337 6.44 16.34 -15.25
CA ASP A 337 6.94 17.23 -14.20
C ASP A 337 6.94 16.54 -12.83
N THR A 338 5.96 15.67 -12.56
CA THR A 338 5.88 14.94 -11.30
C THR A 338 6.94 13.84 -11.20
N ILE A 339 7.17 13.08 -12.29
CA ILE A 339 8.12 11.96 -12.29
C ILE A 339 9.57 12.46 -12.36
N ASN A 340 9.84 13.54 -13.11
CA ASN A 340 11.18 14.10 -13.26
C ASN A 340 11.43 15.29 -12.32
N HIS A 341 10.68 15.40 -11.23
CA HIS A 341 10.79 16.50 -10.29
C HIS A 341 12.21 16.61 -9.71
N ASP A 342 12.74 17.83 -9.68
CA ASP A 342 14.04 18.13 -9.06
C ASP A 342 13.80 19.01 -7.82
N SER A 343 13.81 18.39 -6.65
CA SER A 343 13.49 19.02 -5.36
C SER A 343 14.58 19.96 -4.82
N GLU A 344 15.83 19.91 -5.36
CA GLU A 344 16.94 20.75 -4.89
C GLU A 344 16.65 22.27 -4.89
N PRO A 345 16.02 22.90 -5.91
CA PRO A 345 15.83 24.34 -5.95
C PRO A 345 14.93 24.92 -4.84
N ILE A 346 13.94 24.16 -4.39
CA ILE A 346 12.96 24.63 -3.39
C ILE A 346 13.54 24.53 -1.99
N GLU A 347 14.19 23.43 -1.66
CA GLU A 347 14.83 23.23 -0.35
C GLU A 347 15.86 24.31 -0.10
N GLU A 348 16.75 24.59 -1.07
CA GLU A 348 17.76 25.63 -0.99
C GLU A 348 17.17 27.05 -0.94
N SER A 349 16.06 27.30 -1.65
CA SER A 349 15.36 28.59 -1.62
C SER A 349 14.61 28.81 -0.31
N THR A 350 14.01 27.75 0.24
CA THR A 350 13.26 27.78 1.48
C THR A 350 14.20 27.94 2.69
N GLU A 351 15.33 27.24 2.69
CA GLU A 351 16.36 27.35 3.72
C GLU A 351 16.96 28.77 3.75
N ARG A 352 17.32 29.33 2.59
CA ARG A 352 17.81 30.72 2.48
C ARG A 352 16.76 31.73 2.95
N ALA A 353 15.50 31.58 2.56
CA ALA A 353 14.44 32.49 3.00
C ALA A 353 14.22 32.43 4.52
N THR A 354 14.39 31.26 5.13
CA THR A 354 14.30 31.10 6.59
C THR A 354 15.47 31.76 7.30
N GLU A 355 16.71 31.58 6.81
CA GLU A 355 17.89 32.22 7.35
C GLU A 355 17.79 33.76 7.25
N ASP A 356 17.38 34.28 6.09
CA ASP A 356 17.15 35.69 5.84
C ASP A 356 16.12 36.30 6.78
N LEU A 357 15.00 35.63 7.05
CA LEU A 357 13.99 36.07 7.98
C LEU A 357 14.48 36.09 9.43
N GLU A 358 15.34 35.18 9.83
CA GLU A 358 15.94 35.14 11.15
C GLU A 358 16.94 36.28 11.33
N GLU A 359 17.73 36.60 10.31
CA GLU A 359 18.65 37.76 10.30
C GLU A 359 17.87 39.07 10.40
N ILE A 360 16.74 39.23 9.71
CA ILE A 360 15.85 40.40 9.79
C ILE A 360 15.31 40.54 11.21
N GLY A 361 14.87 39.45 11.86
CA GLY A 361 14.38 39.44 13.24
C GLY A 361 15.45 39.99 14.21
N ASN A 362 16.66 39.45 14.11
CA ASN A 362 17.78 39.86 14.94
C ASN A 362 18.16 41.34 14.71
N ASN A 363 18.21 41.77 13.45
CA ASN A 363 18.51 43.15 13.08
C ASN A 363 17.43 44.14 13.57
N SER A 364 16.16 43.72 13.57
CA SER A 364 15.03 44.52 14.07
C SER A 364 15.08 44.71 15.60
N GLU A 365 15.49 43.71 16.37
CA GLU A 365 15.72 43.83 17.81
C GLU A 365 16.80 44.83 18.14
N GLU A 366 17.94 44.75 17.42
CA GLU A 366 19.07 45.69 17.59
C GLU A 366 18.65 47.13 17.24
N ALA A 367 17.88 47.31 16.15
CA ALA A 367 17.33 48.61 15.76
C ALA A 367 16.38 49.14 16.81
N THR A 368 15.53 48.34 17.40
CA THR A 368 14.63 48.74 18.51
C THR A 368 15.39 49.21 19.74
N TYR A 369 16.42 48.48 20.12
CA TYR A 369 17.29 48.88 21.24
C TYR A 369 17.99 50.24 20.98
N LYS A 370 18.55 50.42 19.79
CA LYS A 370 19.19 51.66 19.38
C LYS A 370 18.23 52.85 19.37
N LEU A 371 17.00 52.66 18.85
CA LEU A 371 15.95 53.68 18.85
C LEU A 371 15.48 54.06 20.27
N LYS A 372 15.35 53.07 21.16
CA LYS A 372 15.01 53.33 22.57
C LYS A 372 16.05 54.24 23.23
N ARG A 373 17.32 53.92 23.03
CA ARG A 373 18.43 54.73 23.58
C ARG A 373 18.48 56.13 22.97
N THR A 374 18.19 56.26 21.69
CA THR A 374 18.01 57.52 20.98
C THR A 374 16.89 58.39 21.61
N ASN A 375 15.72 57.78 21.87
CA ASN A 375 14.59 58.44 22.48
C ASN A 375 14.95 58.97 23.91
N GLU A 376 15.68 58.22 24.70
CA GLU A 376 16.19 58.64 26.01
C GLU A 376 17.12 59.85 25.89
N THR A 377 17.99 59.87 24.95
CA THR A 377 18.91 60.97 24.67
C THR A 377 18.15 62.21 24.21
N LEU A 378 17.20 62.08 23.26
CA LEU A 378 16.39 63.17 22.80
C LEU A 378 15.48 63.74 23.88
N THR A 379 14.96 62.90 24.79
CA THR A 379 14.16 63.36 25.96
C THR A 379 15.02 64.19 26.93
N GLY A 380 16.27 63.78 27.13
CA GLY A 380 17.23 64.56 27.93
C GLY A 380 17.54 65.93 27.30
N LEU A 381 17.69 65.93 25.96
CA LEU A 381 17.92 67.16 25.23
C LEU A 381 16.74 68.16 25.26
N ILE A 382 15.50 67.62 25.11
CA ILE A 382 14.27 68.39 25.22
C ILE A 382 14.24 69.05 26.57
N GLY A 383 14.47 68.35 27.69
CA GLY A 383 14.50 68.88 29.03
C GLY A 383 15.56 69.99 29.24
N PHE A 384 16.68 69.88 28.55
CA PHE A 384 17.72 70.90 28.56
C PHE A 384 17.31 72.18 27.81
N TYR A 385 16.58 72.06 26.69
CA TYR A 385 16.13 73.22 25.91
C TYR A 385 14.87 73.90 26.49
N GLU A 386 13.97 73.16 27.14
CA GLU A 386 12.85 73.73 27.85
C GLU A 386 13.25 74.82 28.83
N GLN A 387 14.42 74.73 29.41
CA GLN A 387 14.95 75.74 30.33
C GLN A 387 15.46 77.07 29.65
N ARG A 388 15.44 77.08 28.26
CA ARG A 388 16.02 78.23 27.50
C ARG A 388 15.07 78.99 26.58
N ASP A 389 13.77 78.86 26.70
CA ASP A 389 12.69 79.57 25.96
C ASP A 389 12.72 79.49 24.43
N GLN A 390 13.08 78.32 23.86
CA GLN A 390 13.02 78.12 22.43
C GLN A 390 11.88 77.16 22.06
N VAL A 391 10.66 77.64 22.00
CA VAL A 391 9.40 76.86 21.90
C VAL A 391 9.29 76.07 20.59
N GLN A 392 9.77 76.60 19.46
CA GLN A 392 9.64 75.96 18.14
C GLN A 392 10.55 74.72 17.98
N VAL A 393 11.73 74.73 18.59
CA VAL A 393 12.61 73.53 18.53
C VAL A 393 12.06 72.40 19.40
N ILE A 394 11.43 72.78 20.50
CA ILE A 394 10.79 71.81 21.42
C ILE A 394 9.60 71.13 20.79
N ASP A 395 8.74 71.87 20.11
CA ASP A 395 7.59 71.27 19.42
C ASP A 395 7.98 70.28 18.35
N SER A 396 9.01 70.58 17.53
CA SER A 396 9.54 69.66 16.51
C SER A 396 10.19 68.39 17.09
N LEU A 397 10.87 68.51 18.23
CA LEU A 397 11.46 67.37 18.95
C LEU A 397 10.40 66.51 19.66
N ILE A 398 9.29 67.11 20.09
CA ILE A 398 8.13 66.39 20.68
C ILE A 398 7.41 65.57 19.56
N GLU A 399 7.23 66.15 18.41
CA GLU A 399 6.69 65.48 17.24
C GLU A 399 7.56 64.33 16.82
N TYR A 400 8.87 64.47 16.79
CA TYR A 400 9.88 63.45 16.57
C TYR A 400 9.79 62.31 17.60
N LYS A 401 9.59 62.67 18.92
CA LYS A 401 9.37 61.66 19.96
C LYS A 401 8.12 60.81 19.68
N GLY A 402 7.05 61.41 19.16
CA GLY A 402 5.84 60.72 18.73
C GLY A 402 6.11 59.74 17.57
N SER A 403 7.01 60.10 16.64
CA SER A 403 7.44 59.26 15.55
C SER A 403 8.26 58.05 16.02
N VAL A 404 9.20 58.25 16.95
CA VAL A 404 9.97 57.13 17.55
C VAL A 404 9.05 56.13 18.27
N ALA A 405 8.00 56.58 18.90
CA ALA A 405 7.02 55.72 19.56
C ALA A 405 6.21 54.89 18.54
N ARG A 406 5.90 55.45 17.38
CA ARG A 406 5.23 54.72 16.28
C ARG A 406 6.13 53.60 15.74
N ASN A 407 7.40 53.82 15.66
CA ASN A 407 8.37 52.82 15.17
C ASN A 407 8.45 51.58 16.09
N LYS A 408 8.41 51.78 17.39
CA LYS A 408 8.30 50.68 18.36
C LYS A 408 7.09 49.79 18.06
N THR A 409 5.94 50.42 17.69
CA THR A 409 4.73 49.70 17.33
C THR A 409 4.91 48.94 16.04
N PHE A 410 5.65 49.45 15.07
CA PHE A 410 5.98 48.81 13.81
C PHE A 410 6.80 47.55 14.02
N ILE A 411 7.93 47.65 14.75
CA ILE A 411 8.77 46.47 15.00
C ILE A 411 8.05 45.40 15.80
N THR A 412 7.17 45.79 16.76
CA THR A 412 6.33 44.84 17.51
C THR A 412 5.30 44.12 16.62
N ARG A 413 4.88 44.74 15.53
CA ARG A 413 3.96 44.13 14.54
C ARG A 413 4.68 43.26 13.52
N LEU A 414 5.96 43.47 13.34
CA LEU A 414 6.79 42.71 12.42
C LEU A 414 7.00 41.27 12.91
N GLN A 415 7.22 41.08 14.20
CA GLN A 415 7.50 39.76 14.78
C GLN A 415 6.42 38.71 14.47
N PRO A 416 5.11 38.98 14.68
CA PRO A 416 4.08 38.02 14.33
C PRO A 416 4.02 37.67 12.82
N VAL A 417 4.39 38.64 11.98
CA VAL A 417 4.45 38.43 10.51
C VAL A 417 5.62 37.52 10.15
N LEU A 418 6.78 37.74 10.73
CA LEU A 418 7.97 36.86 10.55
C LEU A 418 7.68 35.45 11.05
N ASP A 419 7.04 35.32 12.21
CA ASP A 419 6.66 34.00 12.76
C ASP A 419 5.65 33.28 11.85
N SER A 420 4.70 34.01 11.28
CA SER A 420 3.73 33.45 10.30
C SER A 420 4.40 33.03 9.00
N MET A 421 5.36 33.83 8.50
CA MET A 421 6.14 33.51 7.31
C MET A 421 7.01 32.26 7.52
N LYS A 422 7.69 32.16 8.65
CA LYS A 422 8.43 30.96 9.04
C LYS A 422 7.53 29.73 9.07
N GLY A 423 6.34 29.84 9.64
CA GLY A 423 5.34 28.76 9.66
C GLY A 423 4.92 28.34 8.26
N GLY A 424 4.66 29.28 7.37
CA GLY A 424 4.30 29.00 5.96
C GLY A 424 5.42 28.32 5.18
N ILE A 425 6.66 28.80 5.35
CA ILE A 425 7.84 28.23 4.69
C ILE A 425 8.12 26.81 5.20
N ASN A 426 8.06 26.58 6.51
CA ASN A 426 8.24 25.25 7.09
C ASN A 426 7.17 24.27 6.62
N SER A 427 5.95 24.75 6.36
CA SER A 427 4.89 23.92 5.78
C SER A 427 5.15 23.55 4.32
N ALA A 428 5.94 24.32 3.60
CA ALA A 428 6.26 24.10 2.20
C ALA A 428 7.32 22.99 1.98
N THR A 429 8.13 22.66 2.99
CA THR A 429 9.19 21.65 2.88
C THR A 429 8.68 20.23 2.61
N PHE A 430 7.39 19.94 2.85
CA PHE A 430 6.81 18.64 2.56
C PHE A 430 6.37 18.46 1.10
N ILE A 431 6.19 19.56 0.34
CA ILE A 431 5.70 19.52 -1.04
C ILE A 431 6.61 18.72 -1.98
N PRO A 432 7.94 18.94 -2.01
CA PRO A 432 8.86 18.13 -2.82
C PRO A 432 8.74 16.64 -2.52
N ASN A 433 8.75 16.26 -1.25
CA ASN A 433 8.59 14.87 -0.84
C ASN A 433 7.24 14.27 -1.30
N LEU A 434 6.18 15.08 -1.31
CA LEU A 434 4.87 14.64 -1.78
C LEU A 434 4.87 14.44 -3.32
N ILE A 435 5.51 15.33 -4.07
CA ILE A 435 5.65 15.19 -5.53
C ILE A 435 6.44 13.93 -5.86
N ASP A 436 7.58 13.69 -5.21
CA ASP A 436 8.37 12.47 -5.38
C ASP A 436 7.56 11.20 -5.07
N GLN A 437 6.74 11.23 -4.02
CA GLN A 437 5.85 10.12 -3.66
C GLN A 437 4.75 9.90 -4.72
N LEU A 438 4.19 10.97 -5.27
CA LEU A 438 3.19 10.89 -6.33
C LEU A 438 3.81 10.35 -7.63
N GLY A 439 5.01 10.82 -8.02
CA GLY A 439 5.78 10.30 -9.15
C GLY A 439 6.09 8.82 -9.02
N SER A 440 6.57 8.40 -7.86
CA SER A 440 6.80 6.98 -7.54
C SER A 440 5.51 6.15 -7.59
N THR A 441 4.38 6.72 -7.20
CA THR A 441 3.07 6.04 -7.27
C THR A 441 2.60 5.93 -8.72
N MET A 442 2.76 6.97 -9.53
CA MET A 442 2.45 6.93 -10.97
C MET A 442 3.26 5.85 -11.68
N THR A 443 4.58 5.86 -11.52
CA THR A 443 5.49 4.87 -12.13
C THR A 443 5.12 3.44 -11.77
N ARG A 444 4.68 3.20 -10.55
CA ARG A 444 4.29 1.85 -10.09
C ARG A 444 2.94 1.37 -10.62
N THR A 445 2.02 2.28 -10.88
CA THR A 445 0.65 1.93 -11.29
C THR A 445 0.49 1.81 -12.80
N VAL A 446 1.49 2.21 -13.58
CA VAL A 446 1.49 2.08 -15.04
C VAL A 446 2.16 0.78 -15.48
N SER A 447 1.85 0.34 -16.70
CA SER A 447 2.42 -0.89 -17.27
C SER A 447 3.91 -0.79 -17.57
N SER A 448 4.59 -1.92 -17.60
CA SER A 448 6.04 -2.06 -17.77
C SER A 448 6.60 -1.53 -19.11
N ASP A 449 5.76 -1.11 -20.04
CA ASP A 449 6.15 -0.44 -21.29
C ASP A 449 6.34 1.06 -21.13
N PHE A 450 6.11 1.61 -19.92
CA PHE A 450 6.35 3.00 -19.59
C PHE A 450 7.85 3.30 -19.50
N GLU A 451 8.31 4.35 -20.19
CA GLU A 451 9.69 4.87 -20.11
C GLU A 451 9.75 6.06 -19.13
N GLU A 452 10.23 5.82 -17.92
CA GLU A 452 10.34 6.80 -16.82
C GLU A 452 11.09 8.09 -17.20
N ASN A 453 12.09 8.01 -18.09
CA ASN A 453 12.93 9.13 -18.48
C ASN A 453 12.65 9.62 -19.93
N ALA A 454 11.41 9.61 -20.36
CA ALA A 454 11.07 10.09 -21.68
C ALA A 454 11.41 11.61 -21.81
N PRO A 455 12.29 12.00 -22.75
CA PRO A 455 12.81 13.36 -22.80
C PRO A 455 11.85 14.37 -23.45
N ILE A 456 10.73 13.92 -23.98
CA ILE A 456 9.74 14.73 -24.70
C ILE A 456 8.36 14.34 -24.19
N ILE A 457 7.49 15.30 -23.93
CA ILE A 457 6.11 15.09 -23.43
C ILE A 457 5.32 14.11 -24.33
N ASP A 458 5.48 14.19 -25.65
CA ASP A 458 4.84 13.28 -26.61
C ASP A 458 5.29 11.81 -26.50
N ASP A 459 6.45 11.55 -25.88
CA ASP A 459 7.00 10.21 -25.67
C ASP A 459 6.48 9.57 -24.36
N ILE A 460 5.84 10.36 -23.48
CA ILE A 460 5.21 9.86 -22.24
C ILE A 460 3.96 9.06 -22.62
N LYS A 461 4.09 7.73 -22.55
CA LYS A 461 3.02 6.78 -22.92
C LYS A 461 3.10 5.54 -22.09
N ALA A 462 1.94 4.99 -21.75
CA ALA A 462 1.80 3.65 -21.22
C ALA A 462 0.50 3.03 -21.75
N LYS A 463 0.49 1.72 -21.97
CA LYS A 463 -0.70 1.03 -22.53
C LYS A 463 -1.78 0.81 -21.50
N SER A 464 -1.42 0.64 -20.26
CA SER A 464 -2.36 0.32 -19.21
C SER A 464 -1.93 0.83 -17.84
N THR A 465 -2.88 0.95 -16.94
CA THR A 465 -2.66 1.28 -15.53
C THR A 465 -3.49 0.38 -14.63
N ILE A 466 -3.02 0.17 -13.41
CA ILE A 466 -3.73 -0.64 -12.42
C ILE A 466 -4.34 0.24 -11.33
N SER A 467 -5.61 0.00 -11.04
CA SER A 467 -6.35 0.61 -9.93
C SER A 467 -6.68 -0.45 -8.89
N LEU A 468 -6.66 -0.07 -7.61
CA LEU A 468 -6.91 -0.97 -6.50
C LEU A 468 -8.20 -0.56 -5.76
N VAL A 469 -9.09 -1.54 -5.56
CA VAL A 469 -10.28 -1.39 -4.73
C VAL A 469 -10.08 -2.19 -3.45
N GLN A 470 -9.87 -1.52 -2.34
CA GLN A 470 -9.61 -2.14 -1.04
C GLN A 470 -10.90 -2.54 -0.35
N MET A 471 -11.01 -3.79 0.05
CA MET A 471 -12.19 -4.35 0.69
C MET A 471 -11.90 -4.80 2.12
N ASN A 472 -12.88 -4.61 2.99
CA ASN A 472 -12.77 -5.00 4.38
C ASN A 472 -12.96 -6.52 4.54
N SER A 473 -11.89 -7.24 4.84
CA SER A 473 -11.88 -8.69 5.03
C SER A 473 -12.70 -9.18 6.24
N SER A 474 -13.05 -8.28 7.19
CA SER A 474 -13.94 -8.61 8.32
C SER A 474 -15.41 -8.80 7.92
N ILE A 475 -15.78 -8.38 6.70
CA ILE A 475 -17.15 -8.55 6.18
C ILE A 475 -17.34 -9.99 5.69
N PRO A 476 -18.52 -10.60 5.94
CA PRO A 476 -18.79 -11.95 5.49
C PRO A 476 -18.48 -12.16 4.00
N ARG A 477 -17.87 -13.30 3.67
CA ARG A 477 -17.42 -13.68 2.33
C ARG A 477 -18.51 -13.50 1.26
N ASP A 478 -19.74 -13.92 1.56
CA ASP A 478 -20.86 -13.80 0.61
C ASP A 478 -21.10 -12.35 0.16
N LYS A 479 -21.01 -11.40 1.09
CA LYS A 479 -21.18 -9.97 0.76
C LYS A 479 -20.01 -9.42 -0.03
N ARG A 480 -18.77 -9.82 0.31
CA ARG A 480 -17.58 -9.41 -0.45
C ARG A 480 -17.66 -9.97 -1.87
N ARG A 481 -18.05 -11.23 -2.03
CA ARG A 481 -18.27 -11.88 -3.32
C ARG A 481 -19.29 -11.14 -4.20
N GLU A 482 -20.45 -10.77 -3.62
CA GLU A 482 -21.44 -9.98 -4.34
C GLU A 482 -20.92 -8.62 -4.74
N ALA A 483 -20.17 -7.96 -3.87
CA ALA A 483 -19.54 -6.67 -4.14
C ALA A 483 -18.48 -6.77 -5.24
N GLN A 484 -17.64 -7.81 -5.24
CA GLN A 484 -16.62 -8.02 -6.27
C GLN A 484 -17.24 -8.26 -7.65
N LYS A 485 -18.33 -9.02 -7.73
CA LYS A 485 -19.09 -9.20 -8.98
C LYS A 485 -19.67 -7.88 -9.48
N GLU A 486 -20.19 -7.05 -8.57
CA GLU A 486 -20.73 -5.75 -8.93
C GLU A 486 -19.63 -4.77 -9.37
N ILE A 487 -18.44 -4.82 -8.77
CA ILE A 487 -17.26 -4.05 -9.23
C ILE A 487 -16.89 -4.42 -10.67
N MET A 488 -16.89 -5.72 -11.01
CA MET A 488 -16.64 -6.17 -12.38
C MET A 488 -17.69 -5.62 -13.35
N GLU A 489 -18.98 -5.75 -13.05
CA GLU A 489 -20.08 -5.25 -13.88
C GLU A 489 -20.00 -3.72 -14.05
N ILE A 490 -19.67 -2.98 -12.97
CA ILE A 490 -19.49 -1.54 -13.01
C ILE A 490 -18.31 -1.17 -13.92
N SER A 491 -17.16 -1.83 -13.77
CA SER A 491 -15.97 -1.55 -14.55
C SER A 491 -16.21 -1.78 -16.04
N GLU A 492 -16.82 -2.89 -16.42
CA GLU A 492 -17.14 -3.23 -17.82
C GLU A 492 -18.18 -2.29 -18.43
N SER A 493 -19.14 -1.79 -17.64
CA SER A 493 -20.25 -0.98 -18.15
C SER A 493 -19.95 0.53 -18.23
N ASN A 494 -18.89 1.01 -17.58
CA ASN A 494 -18.58 2.44 -17.47
C ASN A 494 -17.27 2.87 -18.15
N SER A 495 -16.58 1.97 -18.80
CA SER A 495 -15.38 2.26 -19.57
C SER A 495 -15.74 2.34 -21.06
N TYR A 496 -15.36 3.44 -21.73
CA TYR A 496 -15.67 3.72 -23.13
C TYR A 496 -14.44 3.87 -24.01
N SER A 497 -13.33 4.31 -23.43
CA SER A 497 -12.04 4.56 -24.09
C SER A 497 -10.96 3.60 -23.58
N SER A 498 -11.31 2.74 -22.65
CA SER A 498 -10.45 1.73 -22.07
C SER A 498 -11.18 0.40 -21.91
N THR A 499 -10.44 -0.69 -22.04
CA THR A 499 -10.95 -2.04 -21.73
C THR A 499 -10.49 -2.44 -20.34
N PRO A 500 -11.39 -2.53 -19.34
CA PRO A 500 -11.02 -2.92 -17.99
C PRO A 500 -10.79 -4.43 -17.90
N ARG A 501 -9.69 -4.85 -17.29
CA ARG A 501 -9.40 -6.23 -16.90
C ARG A 501 -9.44 -6.32 -15.39
N VAL A 502 -10.47 -7.00 -14.87
CA VAL A 502 -10.72 -7.01 -13.43
C VAL A 502 -10.35 -8.36 -12.86
N PHE A 503 -9.41 -8.39 -11.93
CA PHE A 503 -9.11 -9.55 -11.11
C PHE A 503 -9.71 -9.41 -9.73
N ALA A 504 -10.52 -10.40 -9.35
CA ALA A 504 -11.27 -10.44 -8.11
C ALA A 504 -11.19 -11.84 -7.48
N GLN A 505 -10.49 -11.96 -6.37
CA GLN A 505 -10.15 -13.24 -5.74
C GLN A 505 -11.36 -14.12 -5.41
N GLN A 506 -12.45 -13.54 -4.89
CA GLN A 506 -13.65 -14.32 -4.56
C GLN A 506 -14.40 -14.77 -5.83
N VAL A 507 -14.31 -14.02 -6.91
CA VAL A 507 -14.86 -14.41 -8.22
C VAL A 507 -14.02 -15.52 -8.83
N MET A 508 -12.70 -15.47 -8.70
CA MET A 508 -11.79 -16.54 -9.11
C MET A 508 -12.14 -17.87 -8.42
N VAL A 509 -12.32 -17.84 -7.11
CA VAL A 509 -12.73 -19.04 -6.34
C VAL A 509 -14.10 -19.56 -6.80
N ASP A 510 -15.05 -18.69 -7.12
CA ASP A 510 -16.35 -19.07 -7.68
C ASP A 510 -16.20 -19.75 -9.06
N GLU A 511 -15.32 -19.25 -9.93
CA GLU A 511 -15.06 -19.88 -11.24
C GLU A 511 -14.41 -21.26 -11.09
N ILE A 512 -13.48 -21.44 -10.15
CA ILE A 512 -12.89 -22.73 -9.80
C ILE A 512 -13.99 -23.71 -9.32
N GLU A 513 -14.89 -23.25 -8.45
CA GLU A 513 -16.00 -24.06 -7.94
C GLU A 513 -16.97 -24.45 -9.07
N GLU A 514 -17.37 -23.51 -9.93
CA GLU A 514 -18.26 -23.78 -11.06
C GLU A 514 -17.61 -24.72 -12.06
N SER A 515 -16.32 -24.53 -12.41
CA SER A 515 -15.54 -25.41 -13.27
C SER A 515 -15.43 -26.81 -12.68
N SER A 516 -15.15 -26.89 -11.40
CA SER A 516 -15.07 -28.14 -10.64
C SER A 516 -16.39 -28.90 -10.69
N ASN A 517 -17.50 -28.20 -10.45
CA ASN A 517 -18.86 -28.77 -10.54
C ASN A 517 -19.21 -29.22 -11.96
N ARG A 518 -18.84 -28.41 -12.97
CA ARG A 518 -19.05 -28.78 -14.38
C ARG A 518 -18.25 -30.03 -14.74
N SER A 519 -17.00 -30.11 -14.29
CA SER A 519 -16.13 -31.28 -14.49
C SER A 519 -16.70 -32.52 -13.84
N LEU A 520 -17.15 -32.45 -12.57
CA LEU A 520 -17.79 -33.56 -11.88
C LEU A 520 -19.04 -34.03 -12.61
N ASN A 521 -19.93 -33.11 -12.97
CA ASN A 521 -21.20 -33.41 -13.67
C ASN A 521 -20.99 -33.97 -15.08
N THR A 522 -19.87 -33.72 -15.72
CA THR A 522 -19.54 -34.20 -17.06
C THR A 522 -18.73 -35.50 -17.03
N LEU A 523 -17.64 -35.52 -16.24
CA LEU A 523 -16.68 -36.62 -16.24
C LEU A 523 -17.23 -37.87 -15.53
N LEU A 524 -17.98 -37.71 -14.45
CA LEU A 524 -18.52 -38.83 -13.68
C LEU A 524 -19.53 -39.65 -14.50
N PRO A 525 -20.55 -39.07 -15.18
CA PRO A 525 -21.40 -39.85 -16.12
C PRO A 525 -20.65 -40.52 -17.25
N ILE A 526 -19.65 -39.86 -17.84
CA ILE A 526 -18.82 -40.45 -18.87
C ILE A 526 -18.06 -41.65 -18.32
N ALA A 527 -17.45 -41.54 -17.15
CA ALA A 527 -16.78 -42.65 -16.48
C ALA A 527 -17.77 -43.82 -16.24
N PHE A 528 -18.98 -43.54 -15.75
CA PHE A 528 -20.03 -44.56 -15.56
C PHE A 528 -20.40 -45.25 -16.89
N VAL A 529 -20.51 -44.51 -18.00
CA VAL A 529 -20.81 -45.11 -19.33
C VAL A 529 -19.70 -46.05 -19.74
N PHE A 530 -18.41 -45.64 -19.61
CA PHE A 530 -17.29 -46.54 -19.90
C PHE A 530 -17.32 -47.79 -19.01
N VAL A 531 -17.60 -47.62 -17.73
CA VAL A 531 -17.73 -48.73 -16.80
C VAL A 531 -18.83 -49.69 -17.21
N ILE A 532 -20.02 -49.18 -17.58
CA ILE A 532 -21.14 -49.98 -18.06
C ILE A 532 -20.71 -50.83 -19.27
N VAL A 533 -20.02 -50.20 -20.23
CA VAL A 533 -19.54 -50.89 -21.43
C VAL A 533 -18.56 -51.99 -21.07
N VAL A 534 -17.54 -51.71 -20.21
CA VAL A 534 -16.56 -52.70 -19.79
C VAL A 534 -17.21 -53.83 -19.01
N LEU A 535 -18.05 -53.57 -18.04
CA LEU A 535 -18.74 -54.58 -17.27
C LEU A 535 -19.70 -55.42 -18.13
N PHE A 536 -20.38 -54.78 -19.10
CA PHE A 536 -21.23 -55.52 -20.03
C PHE A 536 -20.46 -56.43 -20.94
N ILE A 537 -19.31 -56.03 -21.48
CA ILE A 537 -18.42 -56.87 -22.30
C ILE A 537 -17.93 -58.04 -21.47
N VAL A 538 -17.53 -57.83 -20.21
CA VAL A 538 -16.98 -58.88 -19.36
C VAL A 538 -18.04 -59.81 -18.84
N TYR A 539 -19.12 -59.30 -18.25
CA TYR A 539 -20.18 -60.14 -17.66
C TYR A 539 -21.12 -60.74 -18.68
N ARG A 540 -21.38 -60.02 -19.79
CA ARG A 540 -22.37 -60.40 -20.81
C ARG A 540 -23.77 -60.61 -20.27
N THR A 541 -24.07 -60.02 -19.12
CA THR A 541 -25.39 -60.07 -18.43
C THR A 541 -25.66 -58.70 -17.83
N MET A 542 -26.90 -58.23 -17.96
CA MET A 542 -27.32 -56.91 -17.44
C MET A 542 -27.42 -56.88 -15.92
N ILE A 543 -27.81 -58.04 -15.32
CA ILE A 543 -28.07 -58.10 -13.89
C ILE A 543 -26.80 -57.80 -13.07
N GLU A 544 -25.70 -58.50 -13.32
CA GLU A 544 -24.43 -58.31 -12.61
C GLU A 544 -23.81 -56.96 -12.93
N THR A 545 -24.01 -56.49 -14.18
CA THR A 545 -23.56 -55.10 -14.52
C THR A 545 -24.26 -54.08 -13.63
N VAL A 546 -25.60 -54.12 -13.54
CA VAL A 546 -26.39 -53.21 -12.70
C VAL A 546 -26.05 -53.35 -11.22
N LEU A 547 -25.85 -54.59 -10.72
CA LEU A 547 -25.47 -54.80 -9.33
C LEU A 547 -24.09 -54.28 -8.97
N SER A 548 -23.11 -54.44 -9.87
CA SER A 548 -21.77 -53.87 -9.66
C SER A 548 -21.79 -52.35 -9.68
N LEU A 549 -22.56 -51.74 -10.60
CA LEU A 549 -22.78 -50.29 -10.61
C LEU A 549 -23.47 -49.78 -9.35
N LEU A 550 -24.51 -50.52 -8.87
CA LEU A 550 -25.17 -50.16 -7.62
C LEU A 550 -24.21 -50.21 -6.41
N SER A 551 -23.33 -51.23 -6.37
CA SER A 551 -22.30 -51.34 -5.35
C SER A 551 -21.31 -50.17 -5.42
N LEU A 552 -20.93 -49.80 -6.64
CA LEU A 552 -20.05 -48.64 -6.86
C LEU A 552 -20.71 -47.35 -6.41
N SER A 553 -22.00 -47.13 -6.76
CA SER A 553 -22.74 -45.94 -6.31
C SER A 553 -22.84 -45.86 -4.77
N PHE A 554 -23.04 -47.02 -4.12
CA PHE A 554 -23.04 -47.07 -2.65
C PHE A 554 -21.67 -46.73 -2.07
N ALA A 555 -20.61 -47.14 -2.71
CA ALA A 555 -19.23 -46.81 -2.27
C ALA A 555 -18.99 -45.30 -2.32
N ILE A 556 -19.38 -44.64 -3.41
CA ILE A 556 -19.28 -43.19 -3.53
C ILE A 556 -20.09 -42.47 -2.46
N ILE A 557 -21.35 -42.92 -2.20
CA ILE A 557 -22.20 -42.37 -1.14
C ILE A 557 -21.54 -42.52 0.24
N TRP A 558 -20.94 -43.67 0.53
CA TRP A 558 -20.24 -43.90 1.78
C TRP A 558 -19.02 -42.98 1.92
N THR A 559 -18.28 -42.82 0.84
CA THR A 559 -17.07 -41.94 0.83
C THR A 559 -17.43 -40.51 1.20
N PHE A 560 -18.41 -39.93 0.51
CA PHE A 560 -18.83 -38.56 0.82
C PHE A 560 -19.52 -38.44 2.17
N GLY A 561 -20.32 -39.47 2.56
CA GLY A 561 -20.92 -39.48 3.88
C GLY A 561 -19.89 -39.50 5.02
N PHE A 562 -18.79 -40.24 4.85
CA PHE A 562 -17.66 -40.19 5.78
C PHE A 562 -16.92 -38.85 5.75
N GLY A 563 -16.78 -38.21 4.57
CA GLY A 563 -16.18 -36.87 4.43
C GLY A 563 -16.91 -35.86 5.31
N VAL A 564 -18.23 -35.82 5.22
CA VAL A 564 -19.05 -34.93 6.06
C VAL A 564 -18.93 -35.25 7.54
N LEU A 565 -18.91 -36.53 7.92
CA LEU A 565 -18.73 -36.96 9.32
C LEU A 565 -17.37 -36.54 9.89
N LEU A 566 -16.33 -36.41 9.05
CA LEU A 566 -15.01 -35.93 9.41
C LEU A 566 -14.90 -34.39 9.41
N GLY A 567 -15.97 -33.69 8.98
CA GLY A 567 -15.98 -32.25 8.90
C GLY A 567 -15.27 -31.70 7.64
N TYR A 568 -15.05 -32.55 6.63
CA TYR A 568 -14.40 -32.13 5.39
C TYR A 568 -15.37 -31.37 4.51
N GLU A 569 -14.86 -30.26 3.99
CA GLU A 569 -15.53 -29.46 2.97
C GLU A 569 -15.11 -29.93 1.57
N PHE A 570 -15.92 -29.61 0.58
CA PHE A 570 -15.64 -30.02 -0.78
C PHE A 570 -14.58 -29.11 -1.41
N ASN A 571 -13.49 -29.67 -1.88
CA ASN A 571 -12.44 -28.94 -2.60
C ASN A 571 -12.20 -29.58 -3.98
N PRO A 572 -11.55 -28.89 -4.95
CA PRO A 572 -11.31 -29.42 -6.29
C PRO A 572 -10.57 -30.77 -6.32
N MET A 573 -9.67 -31.05 -5.39
CA MET A 573 -8.96 -32.34 -5.33
C MET A 573 -9.91 -33.50 -4.99
N ILE A 574 -10.93 -33.25 -4.16
CA ILE A 574 -11.92 -34.26 -3.78
C ILE A 574 -12.74 -34.74 -4.99
N ILE A 575 -12.87 -33.94 -6.05
CA ILE A 575 -13.55 -34.30 -7.29
C ILE A 575 -12.93 -35.54 -7.95
N ALA A 576 -11.63 -35.72 -7.83
CA ALA A 576 -10.93 -36.87 -8.40
C ALA A 576 -11.33 -38.21 -7.70
N VAL A 577 -11.77 -38.16 -6.43
CA VAL A 577 -12.05 -39.35 -5.61
C VAL A 577 -13.14 -40.26 -6.23
N PRO A 578 -14.35 -39.78 -6.61
CA PRO A 578 -15.36 -40.63 -7.26
C PRO A 578 -14.91 -41.22 -8.59
N ILE A 579 -14.19 -40.45 -9.38
CA ILE A 579 -13.67 -40.88 -10.68
C ILE A 579 -12.62 -42.00 -10.48
N LEU A 580 -11.71 -41.78 -9.52
CA LEU A 580 -10.70 -42.75 -9.12
C LEU A 580 -11.28 -44.04 -8.58
N ILE A 581 -12.27 -43.97 -7.67
CA ILE A 581 -12.98 -45.14 -7.16
C ILE A 581 -13.67 -45.88 -8.30
N THR A 582 -14.29 -45.15 -9.24
CA THR A 582 -14.96 -45.74 -10.42
C THR A 582 -13.97 -46.53 -11.26
N GLY A 583 -12.74 -46.08 -11.46
CA GLY A 583 -11.71 -46.78 -12.21
C GLY A 583 -11.10 -47.99 -11.49
N LEU A 584 -10.74 -47.80 -10.19
CA LEU A 584 -9.99 -48.82 -9.43
C LEU A 584 -10.83 -49.99 -8.93
N VAL A 585 -12.10 -49.77 -8.70
CA VAL A 585 -12.93 -50.75 -7.95
C VAL A 585 -13.66 -51.76 -8.84
N ILE A 586 -13.76 -51.48 -10.12
CA ILE A 586 -14.45 -52.32 -11.08
C ILE A 586 -13.89 -53.72 -11.14
N ASP A 587 -12.61 -53.89 -11.07
CA ASP A 587 -11.90 -55.17 -11.12
C ASP A 587 -12.26 -56.05 -9.92
N TYR A 588 -12.54 -55.45 -8.73
CA TYR A 588 -13.01 -56.22 -7.56
C TYR A 588 -14.32 -56.92 -7.86
N GLY A 589 -15.27 -56.19 -8.46
CA GLY A 589 -16.53 -56.77 -8.91
C GLY A 589 -16.35 -57.85 -9.97
N ILE A 590 -15.50 -57.57 -10.97
CA ILE A 590 -15.22 -58.52 -12.05
C ILE A 590 -14.65 -59.83 -11.50
N HIS A 591 -13.60 -59.75 -10.66
CA HIS A 591 -12.99 -60.98 -10.11
C HIS A 591 -13.96 -61.74 -9.21
N MET A 592 -14.77 -61.04 -8.38
CA MET A 592 -15.73 -61.67 -7.49
C MET A 592 -16.82 -62.38 -8.26
N VAL A 593 -17.43 -61.74 -9.26
CA VAL A 593 -18.52 -62.31 -10.08
C VAL A 593 -18.01 -63.44 -10.97
N MET A 594 -16.86 -63.30 -11.61
CA MET A 594 -16.29 -64.32 -12.44
C MET A 594 -15.93 -65.57 -11.62
N ARG A 595 -15.39 -65.42 -10.43
CA ARG A 595 -15.09 -66.52 -9.54
C ARG A 595 -16.38 -67.21 -9.02
N TYR A 596 -17.38 -66.43 -8.66
CA TYR A 596 -18.70 -66.98 -8.28
C TYR A 596 -19.26 -67.86 -9.42
N ARG A 597 -19.26 -67.38 -10.67
CA ARG A 597 -19.74 -68.08 -11.83
C ARG A 597 -18.97 -69.36 -12.12
N GLU A 598 -17.64 -69.32 -11.98
CA GLU A 598 -16.77 -70.49 -12.14
C GLU A 598 -17.17 -71.62 -11.18
N GLU A 599 -17.49 -71.30 -9.96
CA GLU A 599 -17.89 -72.27 -8.96
C GLU A 599 -19.36 -72.72 -9.13
N ASP A 600 -20.23 -71.83 -9.60
CA ASP A 600 -21.63 -72.20 -9.96
C ASP A 600 -21.67 -73.14 -11.17
N GLU A 601 -20.87 -72.91 -12.23
CA GLU A 601 -20.72 -73.76 -13.36
C GLU A 601 -20.27 -75.20 -12.99
N LYS A 602 -19.55 -75.38 -11.90
CA LYS A 602 -19.15 -76.67 -11.36
C LYS A 602 -20.32 -77.44 -10.70
N GLY A 603 -21.53 -76.83 -10.68
CA GLY A 603 -22.77 -77.42 -10.13
C GLY A 603 -22.81 -77.33 -8.58
N ARG A 604 -22.15 -76.48 -7.97
CA ARG A 604 -22.19 -76.24 -6.52
C ARG A 604 -23.42 -75.45 -6.11
N ASP A 605 -23.84 -75.62 -4.88
CA ASP A 605 -24.94 -74.82 -4.31
C ASP A 605 -24.52 -73.33 -4.24
N ASN A 606 -25.49 -72.45 -4.50
CA ASN A 606 -25.26 -70.97 -4.53
C ASN A 606 -24.56 -70.48 -3.30
N SER A 607 -24.88 -70.98 -2.10
CA SER A 607 -24.24 -70.62 -0.83
C SER A 607 -22.75 -71.08 -0.77
N VAL A 608 -22.47 -72.27 -1.34
CA VAL A 608 -21.11 -72.81 -1.39
C VAL A 608 -20.27 -72.08 -2.43
N SER A 609 -20.85 -71.77 -3.60
CA SER A 609 -20.15 -70.96 -4.63
C SER A 609 -19.78 -69.57 -4.13
N THR A 610 -20.72 -68.88 -3.38
CA THR A 610 -20.45 -67.62 -2.73
C THR A 610 -19.30 -67.71 -1.70
N MET A 611 -19.37 -68.74 -0.83
CA MET A 611 -18.35 -68.93 0.19
C MET A 611 -16.95 -69.17 -0.41
N ILE A 612 -16.85 -69.99 -1.48
CA ILE A 612 -15.57 -70.25 -2.13
C ILE A 612 -15.06 -69.01 -2.88
N ALA A 613 -15.94 -68.27 -3.53
CA ALA A 613 -15.55 -67.04 -4.22
C ALA A 613 -14.94 -66.03 -3.23
N ILE A 614 -15.63 -65.77 -2.10
CA ILE A 614 -15.13 -64.86 -1.05
C ILE A 614 -13.83 -65.41 -0.43
N SER A 615 -13.72 -66.69 -0.15
CA SER A 615 -12.54 -67.27 0.49
C SER A 615 -11.31 -67.27 -0.39
N THR A 616 -11.45 -67.38 -1.73
CA THR A 616 -10.35 -67.47 -2.66
C THR A 616 -9.96 -66.11 -3.21
N VAL A 617 -10.90 -65.28 -3.64
CA VAL A 617 -10.64 -63.98 -4.26
C VAL A 617 -10.66 -62.85 -3.23
N GLY A 618 -11.53 -62.99 -2.22
CA GLY A 618 -11.65 -61.93 -1.21
C GLY A 618 -10.38 -61.66 -0.42
N GLY A 619 -9.57 -62.68 -0.19
CA GLY A 619 -8.24 -62.51 0.47
C GLY A 619 -7.25 -61.73 -0.40
N ALA A 620 -7.22 -62.02 -1.71
CA ALA A 620 -6.37 -61.24 -2.63
C ALA A 620 -6.86 -59.80 -2.77
N LEU A 621 -8.18 -59.60 -2.87
CA LEU A 621 -8.80 -58.28 -2.97
C LEU A 621 -8.59 -57.47 -1.67
N LEU A 622 -8.60 -58.12 -0.50
CA LEU A 622 -8.29 -57.47 0.76
C LEU A 622 -6.86 -56.91 0.76
N LEU A 623 -5.90 -57.75 0.30
CA LEU A 623 -4.49 -57.30 0.27
C LEU A 623 -4.29 -56.12 -0.69
N THR A 624 -4.88 -56.20 -1.86
CA THR A 624 -4.86 -55.14 -2.88
C THR A 624 -5.52 -53.86 -2.35
N SER A 625 -6.73 -53.99 -1.75
CA SER A 625 -7.39 -52.82 -1.18
C SER A 625 -6.59 -52.17 -0.05
N LEU A 626 -6.01 -53.00 0.81
CA LEU A 626 -5.19 -52.52 1.93
C LEU A 626 -3.93 -51.82 1.43
N THR A 627 -3.19 -52.39 0.48
CA THR A 627 -2.00 -51.75 -0.07
C THR A 627 -2.30 -50.44 -0.78
N THR A 628 -3.41 -50.38 -1.54
CA THR A 628 -3.85 -49.17 -2.21
C THR A 628 -4.35 -48.12 -1.21
N ALA A 629 -5.12 -48.51 -0.20
CA ALA A 629 -5.55 -47.61 0.86
C ALA A 629 -4.37 -47.03 1.65
N ILE A 630 -3.34 -47.83 1.95
CA ILE A 630 -2.12 -47.37 2.62
C ILE A 630 -1.39 -46.37 1.70
N GLY A 631 -1.32 -46.66 0.38
CA GLY A 631 -0.74 -45.75 -0.60
C GLY A 631 -1.42 -44.37 -0.59
N PHE A 632 -2.76 -44.32 -0.54
CA PHE A 632 -3.49 -43.05 -0.41
C PHE A 632 -3.36 -42.40 0.96
N LEU A 633 -3.35 -43.19 2.03
CA LEU A 633 -3.12 -42.67 3.37
C LEU A 633 -1.72 -42.05 3.55
N SER A 634 -0.73 -42.39 2.71
CA SER A 634 0.56 -41.68 2.77
C SER A 634 0.45 -40.19 2.52
N ASN A 635 -0.61 -39.73 1.83
CA ASN A 635 -0.88 -38.30 1.63
C ASN A 635 -1.23 -37.57 2.96
N THR A 636 -1.50 -38.31 4.06
CA THR A 636 -1.69 -37.68 5.38
C THR A 636 -0.40 -37.08 5.95
N PHE A 637 0.73 -37.34 5.34
CA PHE A 637 2.01 -36.71 5.67
C PHE A 637 2.28 -35.45 4.87
N SER A 638 1.38 -35.06 3.97
CA SER A 638 1.47 -33.80 3.24
C SER A 638 1.11 -32.61 4.16
N ASN A 639 1.75 -31.48 3.95
CA ASN A 639 1.41 -30.22 4.61
C ASN A 639 0.13 -29.57 4.01
N LEU A 640 -0.27 -30.00 2.79
CA LEU A 640 -1.48 -29.49 2.12
C LEU A 640 -2.73 -30.20 2.63
N ASN A 641 -3.64 -29.46 3.28
CA ASN A 641 -4.87 -30.00 3.83
C ASN A 641 -5.76 -30.65 2.76
N ALA A 642 -5.83 -30.08 1.57
CA ALA A 642 -6.55 -30.65 0.44
C ALA A 642 -6.01 -32.06 0.05
N MET A 643 -4.71 -32.28 0.05
CA MET A 643 -4.08 -33.59 -0.21
C MET A 643 -4.36 -34.60 0.89
N VAL A 644 -4.32 -34.16 2.16
CA VAL A 644 -4.67 -34.99 3.32
C VAL A 644 -6.10 -35.49 3.21
N GLN A 645 -7.04 -34.59 2.96
CA GLN A 645 -8.47 -34.93 2.79
C GLN A 645 -8.69 -35.86 1.60
N PHE A 646 -8.07 -35.58 0.46
CA PHE A 646 -8.08 -36.45 -0.73
C PHE A 646 -7.60 -37.86 -0.39
N GLY A 647 -6.45 -37.98 0.27
CA GLY A 647 -5.85 -39.26 0.63
C GLY A 647 -6.74 -40.11 1.57
N ILE A 648 -7.30 -39.48 2.59
CA ILE A 648 -8.21 -40.11 3.54
C ILE A 648 -9.51 -40.57 2.84
N LEU A 649 -10.14 -39.69 2.04
CA LEU A 649 -11.37 -40.03 1.33
C LEU A 649 -11.16 -41.10 0.29
N ALA A 650 -10.04 -41.10 -0.44
CA ALA A 650 -9.71 -42.16 -1.37
C ALA A 650 -9.53 -43.52 -0.65
N ALA A 651 -8.82 -43.53 0.48
CA ALA A 651 -8.65 -44.75 1.28
C ALA A 651 -10.01 -45.28 1.84
N VAL A 652 -10.87 -44.38 2.33
CA VAL A 652 -12.24 -44.70 2.77
C VAL A 652 -13.06 -45.26 1.58
N GLY A 653 -12.97 -44.63 0.43
CA GLY A 653 -13.68 -45.07 -0.79
C GLY A 653 -13.26 -46.44 -1.26
N ILE A 654 -11.96 -46.75 -1.28
CA ILE A 654 -11.42 -48.07 -1.64
C ILE A 654 -11.85 -49.13 -0.63
N THR A 655 -11.78 -48.80 0.66
CA THR A 655 -12.20 -49.72 1.72
C THR A 655 -13.71 -50.00 1.67
N SER A 656 -14.52 -48.97 1.47
CA SER A 656 -15.97 -49.05 1.28
C SER A 656 -16.31 -49.93 0.08
N SER A 657 -15.60 -49.71 -1.01
CA SER A 657 -15.78 -50.48 -2.24
C SER A 657 -15.46 -51.96 -2.07
N PHE A 658 -14.33 -52.26 -1.39
CA PHE A 658 -13.96 -53.62 -1.05
C PHE A 658 -15.10 -54.31 -0.23
N ILE A 659 -15.61 -53.68 0.79
CA ILE A 659 -16.70 -54.23 1.62
C ILE A 659 -17.91 -54.50 0.77
N LEU A 660 -18.29 -53.56 -0.10
CA LEU A 660 -19.49 -53.71 -0.96
C LEU A 660 -19.32 -54.78 -2.03
N MET A 661 -18.18 -54.86 -2.68
CA MET A 661 -17.93 -55.83 -3.72
C MET A 661 -17.71 -57.26 -3.18
N VAL A 662 -17.20 -57.40 -1.94
CA VAL A 662 -16.97 -58.71 -1.32
C VAL A 662 -18.18 -59.20 -0.51
N ALA A 663 -18.96 -58.32 0.09
CA ALA A 663 -20.06 -58.67 0.97
C ALA A 663 -21.45 -58.46 0.30
N PHE A 664 -21.72 -57.28 -0.26
CA PHE A 664 -23.02 -56.93 -0.83
C PHE A 664 -23.26 -57.59 -2.16
N LEU A 665 -22.33 -57.43 -3.13
CA LEU A 665 -22.49 -57.92 -4.49
C LEU A 665 -22.78 -59.44 -4.51
N PRO A 666 -21.95 -60.32 -3.92
CA PRO A 666 -22.19 -61.73 -3.94
C PRO A 666 -23.45 -62.16 -3.12
N SER A 667 -23.80 -61.43 -2.07
CA SER A 667 -25.03 -61.67 -1.29
C SER A 667 -26.27 -61.43 -2.12
N VAL A 668 -26.30 -60.35 -2.92
CA VAL A 668 -27.42 -60.06 -3.82
C VAL A 668 -27.51 -61.07 -4.97
N ILE A 669 -26.36 -61.40 -5.58
CA ILE A 669 -26.30 -62.42 -6.63
C ILE A 669 -26.85 -63.77 -6.09
N GLN A 670 -26.38 -64.22 -4.94
CA GLN A 670 -26.84 -65.45 -4.28
C GLN A 670 -28.37 -65.47 -4.06
N LEU A 671 -28.95 -64.33 -3.66
CA LEU A 671 -30.37 -64.19 -3.39
C LEU A 671 -31.19 -64.23 -4.69
N ILE A 672 -30.71 -63.56 -5.76
CA ILE A 672 -31.36 -63.52 -7.06
C ILE A 672 -31.34 -64.92 -7.66
N GLU A 673 -30.18 -65.63 -7.66
CA GLU A 673 -30.09 -66.99 -8.17
C GLU A 673 -30.99 -68.01 -7.35
N TYR A 674 -31.04 -67.86 -5.99
CA TYR A 674 -31.94 -68.64 -5.17
C TYR A 674 -33.38 -68.40 -5.58
N TRP A 675 -33.84 -67.20 -5.87
CA TRP A 675 -35.17 -66.90 -6.31
C TRP A 675 -35.46 -67.43 -7.73
N ARG A 676 -34.47 -67.37 -8.60
CA ARG A 676 -34.53 -67.90 -9.97
C ARG A 676 -34.66 -69.41 -10.00
N ASP A 677 -33.87 -70.12 -9.18
CA ASP A 677 -33.94 -71.55 -9.01
C ASP A 677 -35.30 -71.99 -8.45
N LYS A 678 -35.79 -71.27 -7.44
CA LYS A 678 -37.13 -71.51 -6.86
C LYS A 678 -38.29 -71.30 -7.85
N ARG A 679 -38.15 -70.32 -8.75
CA ARG A 679 -39.10 -70.05 -9.83
C ARG A 679 -39.02 -71.05 -10.93
N ASN A 680 -37.81 -71.51 -11.29
CA ASN A 680 -37.58 -72.52 -12.31
C ASN A 680 -37.90 -73.99 -11.86
N SER A 681 -37.79 -74.25 -10.57
CA SER A 681 -38.16 -75.57 -10.03
C SER A 681 -39.65 -75.96 -10.22
N LYS A 682 -40.50 -74.97 -10.55
CA LYS A 682 -41.90 -75.21 -10.94
C LYS A 682 -42.08 -75.64 -12.41
N ASN A 683 -41.01 -75.60 -13.25
CA ASN A 683 -41.09 -75.87 -14.68
C ASN A 683 -40.01 -76.88 -15.17
N ARG A 684 -39.58 -77.79 -14.28
CA ARG A 684 -38.49 -78.74 -14.54
C ARG A 684 -39.03 -79.95 -15.33
N ASN A 685 -39.15 -79.76 -16.62
CA ASN A 685 -39.01 -80.86 -17.61
C ASN A 685 -38.15 -80.36 -18.78
N ASN A 686 -37.01 -81.00 -18.93
CA ASN A 686 -36.06 -80.82 -20.06
C ASN A 686 -35.38 -79.47 -20.29
N SER A 687 -34.24 -79.23 -19.64
CA SER A 687 -33.18 -78.48 -20.28
C SER A 687 -31.86 -79.09 -19.92
N THR A 688 -31.28 -79.83 -20.88
CA THR A 688 -29.85 -80.14 -20.93
C THR A 688 -29.03 -78.92 -20.90
N LYS A 689 -28.12 -78.80 -19.92
CA LYS A 689 -27.14 -77.71 -19.80
C LYS A 689 -26.40 -77.64 -21.14
N ARG A 690 -26.63 -76.60 -21.95
CA ARG A 690 -25.75 -76.21 -23.10
C ARG A 690 -24.40 -75.83 -22.58
N LEU A 691 -23.40 -76.69 -22.76
CA LEU A 691 -22.00 -76.37 -22.72
C LEU A 691 -21.73 -75.30 -23.78
N ALA A 692 -21.64 -74.05 -23.35
CA ALA A 692 -21.23 -72.96 -24.22
C ALA A 692 -19.74 -73.16 -24.63
N LYS A 693 -19.55 -73.52 -25.89
CA LYS A 693 -18.22 -73.61 -26.50
C LYS A 693 -17.47 -72.29 -26.32
N LYS A 694 -16.41 -72.28 -25.51
CA LYS A 694 -15.51 -71.15 -25.32
C LYS A 694 -14.92 -70.71 -26.66
N LYS A 695 -15.51 -69.70 -27.31
CA LYS A 695 -14.83 -68.97 -28.39
C LYS A 695 -13.77 -68.14 -27.71
N GLY A 696 -12.49 -68.31 -28.14
CA GLY A 696 -11.37 -67.52 -27.62
C GLY A 696 -11.69 -66.02 -27.65
N SER A 697 -11.55 -65.39 -26.52
CA SER A 697 -11.71 -63.95 -26.41
C SER A 697 -10.57 -63.26 -27.17
N LEU A 698 -10.86 -62.18 -27.89
CA LEU A 698 -9.85 -61.28 -28.45
C LEU A 698 -8.73 -60.97 -27.46
N ILE A 699 -9.10 -60.79 -26.21
CA ILE A 699 -8.21 -60.52 -25.06
C ILE A 699 -7.23 -61.71 -24.84
N SER A 700 -7.73 -62.99 -24.88
CA SER A 700 -6.87 -64.13 -24.69
C SER A 700 -5.88 -64.28 -25.83
N SER A 701 -6.27 -63.92 -27.07
CA SER A 701 -5.36 -63.89 -28.20
C SER A 701 -4.27 -62.80 -28.05
N MET A 702 -4.60 -61.62 -27.64
CA MET A 702 -3.65 -60.55 -27.38
C MET A 702 -2.68 -60.90 -26.24
N LEU A 703 -3.17 -61.47 -25.15
CA LEU A 703 -2.35 -61.91 -24.01
C LEU A 703 -1.40 -63.07 -24.42
N SER A 704 -1.87 -64.02 -25.23
CA SER A 704 -0.98 -65.09 -25.70
C SER A 704 0.08 -64.54 -26.63
N THR A 705 -0.24 -63.61 -27.53
CA THR A 705 0.73 -63.00 -28.43
C THR A 705 1.76 -62.17 -27.61
N SER A 706 1.34 -61.43 -26.58
CA SER A 706 2.23 -60.69 -25.69
C SER A 706 3.18 -61.62 -24.91
N ALA A 707 2.65 -62.72 -24.37
CA ALA A 707 3.46 -63.72 -23.69
C ALA A 707 4.46 -64.38 -24.63
N ASP A 708 4.03 -64.79 -25.83
CA ASP A 708 4.92 -65.35 -26.88
C ASP A 708 6.03 -64.35 -27.30
N THR A 709 5.70 -63.09 -27.41
CA THR A 709 6.68 -62.05 -27.76
C THR A 709 7.69 -61.79 -26.60
N SER A 710 7.20 -61.80 -25.37
CA SER A 710 8.06 -61.67 -24.19
C SER A 710 9.01 -62.86 -24.02
N GLU A 711 8.54 -64.07 -24.32
CA GLU A 711 9.37 -65.25 -24.23
C GLU A 711 10.42 -65.30 -25.35
N LYS A 712 10.06 -64.89 -26.60
CA LYS A 712 10.95 -64.94 -27.78
C LYS A 712 11.98 -63.83 -27.82
N HIS A 713 11.65 -62.63 -27.26
CA HIS A 713 12.48 -61.41 -27.37
C HIS A 713 12.66 -60.64 -26.03
N PRO A 714 13.11 -61.32 -24.94
CA PRO A 714 13.17 -60.68 -23.62
C PRO A 714 14.15 -59.48 -23.59
N VAL A 715 15.24 -59.58 -24.31
CA VAL A 715 16.26 -58.50 -24.33
C VAL A 715 15.73 -57.25 -25.04
N ILE A 716 14.97 -57.44 -26.14
CA ILE A 716 14.37 -56.29 -26.87
C ILE A 716 13.38 -55.57 -25.97
N ILE A 717 12.54 -56.31 -25.23
CA ILE A 717 11.57 -55.72 -24.31
C ILE A 717 12.28 -54.94 -23.17
N LEU A 718 13.34 -55.51 -22.61
CA LEU A 718 14.13 -54.85 -21.59
C LEU A 718 14.78 -53.57 -22.10
N VAL A 719 15.30 -53.58 -23.33
CA VAL A 719 15.89 -52.39 -23.96
C VAL A 719 14.81 -51.29 -24.19
N VAL A 720 13.64 -51.70 -24.72
CA VAL A 720 12.52 -50.74 -24.91
C VAL A 720 12.06 -50.15 -23.60
N VAL A 721 11.87 -50.96 -22.55
CA VAL A 721 11.49 -50.49 -21.23
C VAL A 721 12.57 -49.53 -20.66
N ALA A 722 13.85 -49.89 -20.80
CA ALA A 722 14.96 -49.03 -20.34
C ALA A 722 14.98 -47.68 -21.08
N LEU A 723 14.75 -47.66 -22.40
CA LEU A 723 14.69 -46.44 -23.19
C LEU A 723 13.52 -45.56 -22.78
N ILE A 724 12.32 -46.15 -22.57
CA ILE A 724 11.17 -45.41 -22.10
C ILE A 724 11.43 -44.83 -20.69
N THR A 725 12.01 -45.64 -19.78
CA THR A 725 12.34 -45.18 -18.42
C THR A 725 13.36 -44.04 -18.43
N LEU A 726 14.44 -44.14 -19.23
CA LEU A 726 15.42 -43.08 -19.37
C LEU A 726 14.83 -41.79 -19.96
N SER A 727 13.96 -41.93 -20.96
CA SER A 727 13.23 -40.80 -21.53
C SER A 727 12.29 -40.13 -20.49
N SER A 728 11.64 -40.93 -19.65
CA SER A 728 10.76 -40.45 -18.60
C SER A 728 11.55 -39.76 -17.48
N VAL A 729 12.70 -40.31 -17.09
CA VAL A 729 13.60 -39.66 -16.11
C VAL A 729 14.12 -38.32 -16.63
N TYR A 730 14.45 -38.23 -17.94
CA TYR A 730 14.81 -36.96 -18.54
C TYR A 730 13.66 -35.95 -18.49
N GLY A 731 12.41 -36.40 -18.73
CA GLY A 731 11.22 -35.54 -18.62
C GLY A 731 10.96 -35.01 -17.19
N LEU A 732 11.34 -35.77 -16.14
CA LEU A 732 11.18 -35.35 -14.77
C LEU A 732 11.91 -34.04 -14.43
N ILE A 733 13.01 -33.74 -15.13
CA ILE A 733 13.81 -32.52 -14.90
C ILE A 733 13.05 -31.25 -15.32
N TYR A 734 12.06 -31.41 -16.19
CA TYR A 734 11.24 -30.29 -16.72
C TYR A 734 9.85 -30.18 -16.09
N ILE A 735 9.57 -30.98 -15.07
CA ILE A 735 8.30 -30.86 -14.34
C ILE A 735 8.45 -29.69 -13.37
N ASP A 736 7.65 -28.69 -13.58
CA ASP A 736 7.45 -27.64 -12.60
C ASP A 736 6.69 -28.22 -11.40
N THR A 737 7.18 -27.98 -10.20
CA THR A 737 6.58 -28.47 -8.95
C THR A 737 5.89 -27.35 -8.17
N THR A 738 5.78 -26.17 -8.75
CA THR A 738 5.01 -25.07 -8.15
C THR A 738 3.53 -25.42 -8.19
N PHE A 739 2.85 -25.06 -7.12
CA PHE A 739 1.43 -25.26 -6.98
C PHE A 739 0.78 -23.90 -6.68
N GLU A 740 0.01 -23.39 -7.62
CA GLU A 740 -0.70 -22.13 -7.50
C GLU A 740 -2.20 -22.37 -7.57
N LEU A 741 -3.00 -21.57 -6.87
CA LEU A 741 -4.46 -21.67 -6.89
C LEU A 741 -5.01 -21.43 -8.31
N GLU A 742 -4.32 -20.62 -9.08
CA GLU A 742 -4.58 -20.29 -10.49
C GLU A 742 -4.57 -21.53 -11.40
N ASP A 743 -3.80 -22.59 -11.07
CA ASP A 743 -3.73 -23.85 -11.82
C ASP A 743 -5.09 -24.58 -11.89
N PHE A 744 -6.02 -24.25 -10.98
CA PHE A 744 -7.38 -24.81 -10.99
C PHE A 744 -8.37 -23.99 -11.83
N LEU A 745 -7.97 -22.82 -12.33
CA LEU A 745 -8.81 -22.03 -13.22
C LEU A 745 -8.91 -22.71 -14.59
N PRO A 746 -10.08 -22.65 -15.23
CA PRO A 746 -10.19 -23.04 -16.62
C PRO A 746 -9.31 -22.19 -17.52
N GLU A 747 -8.72 -22.77 -18.57
CA GLU A 747 -7.92 -22.04 -19.57
C GLU A 747 -8.71 -20.91 -20.28
N ASP A 748 -10.04 -21.00 -20.30
CA ASP A 748 -10.96 -20.00 -20.87
C ASP A 748 -11.61 -19.10 -19.80
N SER A 749 -11.03 -19.04 -18.60
CA SER A 749 -11.50 -18.21 -17.50
C SER A 749 -11.12 -16.75 -17.74
N SER A 750 -12.07 -15.82 -17.52
CA SER A 750 -11.77 -14.39 -17.55
C SER A 750 -10.80 -13.98 -16.43
N GLN A 751 -10.87 -14.64 -15.29
CA GLN A 751 -9.96 -14.36 -14.18
C GLN A 751 -8.53 -14.84 -14.48
N SER A 752 -8.36 -15.98 -15.17
CA SER A 752 -7.06 -16.46 -15.61
C SER A 752 -6.39 -15.48 -16.60
N GLU A 753 -7.14 -15.06 -17.63
CA GLU A 753 -6.62 -14.08 -18.60
C GLU A 753 -6.28 -12.73 -17.95
N ASN A 754 -7.09 -12.29 -16.98
CA ASN A 754 -6.91 -11.00 -16.33
C ASN A 754 -5.72 -11.00 -15.36
N ILE A 755 -5.54 -12.07 -14.56
CA ILE A 755 -4.38 -12.16 -13.64
C ILE A 755 -3.08 -12.35 -14.42
N GLU A 756 -3.06 -13.15 -15.48
CA GLU A 756 -1.92 -13.30 -16.36
C GLU A 756 -1.52 -11.95 -16.97
N TYR A 757 -2.50 -11.18 -17.50
CA TYR A 757 -2.24 -9.85 -18.02
C TYR A 757 -1.65 -8.91 -16.95
N ILE A 758 -2.22 -8.93 -15.73
CA ILE A 758 -1.75 -8.07 -14.63
C ILE A 758 -0.32 -8.46 -14.24
N ASN A 759 -0.04 -9.74 -14.07
CA ASN A 759 1.30 -10.23 -13.69
C ASN A 759 2.37 -9.92 -14.76
N ASP A 760 2.00 -10.00 -16.05
CA ASP A 760 2.92 -9.74 -17.15
C ASP A 760 3.24 -8.26 -17.37
N ASN A 761 2.30 -7.35 -17.05
CA ASN A 761 2.41 -5.94 -17.39
C ASN A 761 2.65 -5.04 -16.18
N PHE A 762 2.37 -5.49 -14.98
CA PHE A 762 2.50 -4.65 -13.78
C PHE A 762 3.41 -5.30 -12.74
N ASN A 763 4.22 -4.45 -12.13
CA ASN A 763 5.06 -4.85 -11.01
C ASN A 763 4.40 -4.49 -9.66
N VAL A 764 3.09 -4.72 -9.56
CA VAL A 764 2.31 -4.37 -8.35
C VAL A 764 2.21 -5.57 -7.43
N SER A 765 2.93 -5.53 -6.34
CA SER A 765 2.77 -6.52 -5.27
C SER A 765 1.69 -6.07 -4.28
N THR A 766 0.68 -6.91 -4.09
CA THR A 766 -0.23 -6.84 -2.94
C THR A 766 0.25 -7.71 -1.78
N SER A 767 1.37 -8.41 -1.96
CA SER A 767 1.93 -9.33 -0.97
C SER A 767 2.84 -8.61 0.01
N TYR A 768 2.68 -8.95 1.28
CA TYR A 768 3.48 -8.41 2.37
C TYR A 768 4.16 -9.51 3.15
N VAL A 769 5.40 -9.25 3.56
CA VAL A 769 6.08 -10.05 4.57
C VAL A 769 5.99 -9.34 5.92
N TYR A 770 5.79 -10.12 6.95
CA TYR A 770 5.54 -9.66 8.31
C TYR A 770 6.66 -10.16 9.24
N ILE A 771 7.19 -9.26 10.07
CA ILE A 771 8.01 -9.60 11.23
C ILE A 771 7.17 -9.31 12.46
N MET A 772 6.56 -10.33 13.06
CA MET A 772 5.82 -10.20 14.31
C MET A 772 6.78 -10.23 15.50
N ASN A 773 6.57 -9.31 16.41
CA ASN A 773 7.37 -9.15 17.63
C ASN A 773 6.51 -9.32 18.86
N GLU A 774 7.02 -10.01 19.87
CA GLU A 774 6.34 -10.19 21.15
C GLU A 774 7.28 -9.78 22.30
N GLY A 775 6.72 -9.05 23.28
CA GLY A 775 7.44 -8.54 24.44
C GLY A 775 6.79 -7.30 25.03
N ASP A 776 7.53 -6.51 25.79
CA ASP A 776 7.10 -5.20 26.25
C ASP A 776 7.43 -4.16 25.16
N LEU A 777 6.41 -3.79 24.38
CA LEU A 777 6.59 -2.90 23.23
C LEU A 777 6.53 -1.41 23.59
N THR A 778 6.44 -1.08 24.88
CA THR A 778 6.53 0.29 25.38
C THR A 778 7.96 0.66 25.81
N ASP A 779 8.90 -0.26 25.73
CA ASP A 779 10.30 0.01 26.01
C ASP A 779 10.91 0.85 24.88
N PRO A 780 11.62 1.96 25.17
CA PRO A 780 12.37 2.72 24.17
C PRO A 780 13.33 1.89 23.30
N GLU A 781 13.94 0.86 23.89
CA GLU A 781 14.84 -0.07 23.20
C GLU A 781 14.13 -0.89 22.11
N TYR A 782 12.82 -1.14 22.28
CA TYR A 782 12.02 -1.77 21.24
C TYR A 782 11.93 -0.89 19.98
N LEU A 783 11.58 0.39 20.14
CA LEU A 783 11.46 1.32 19.01
C LEU A 783 12.79 1.52 18.30
N ARG A 784 13.89 1.63 19.07
CA ARG A 784 15.25 1.67 18.52
C ARG A 784 15.59 0.40 17.73
N ALA A 785 15.23 -0.78 18.25
CA ALA A 785 15.47 -2.05 17.57
C ALA A 785 14.62 -2.18 16.29
N VAL A 786 13.38 -1.66 16.30
CA VAL A 786 12.52 -1.58 15.09
C VAL A 786 13.19 -0.71 14.03
N ASP A 787 13.68 0.48 14.41
CA ASP A 787 14.33 1.41 13.48
C ASP A 787 15.57 0.77 12.82
N ARG A 788 16.42 0.12 13.63
CA ARG A 788 17.60 -0.60 13.14
C ARG A 788 17.24 -1.80 12.23
N THR A 789 16.17 -2.51 12.55
CA THR A 789 15.68 -3.63 11.71
C THR A 789 15.22 -3.12 10.34
N VAL A 790 14.50 -2.01 10.31
CA VAL A 790 14.05 -1.37 9.07
C VAL A 790 15.25 -0.92 8.24
N GLU A 791 16.25 -0.30 8.88
CA GLU A 791 17.46 0.16 8.18
C GLU A 791 18.30 -1.00 7.63
N ASN A 792 18.44 -2.10 8.37
CA ASN A 792 19.12 -3.30 7.88
C ASN A 792 18.42 -3.87 6.63
N ALA A 793 17.08 -3.92 6.66
CA ALA A 793 16.27 -4.45 5.55
C ALA A 793 16.37 -3.61 4.25
N ARG A 794 16.86 -2.35 4.30
CA ARG A 794 17.09 -1.52 3.10
C ARG A 794 18.06 -2.15 2.10
N ASN A 795 18.96 -3.01 2.58
CA ASN A 795 19.93 -3.69 1.73
C ASN A 795 19.37 -4.97 1.08
N SER A 796 18.22 -5.48 1.52
CA SER A 796 17.58 -6.64 0.93
C SER A 796 17.00 -6.30 -0.45
N GLN A 797 17.19 -7.23 -1.39
CA GLN A 797 16.58 -7.12 -2.71
C GLN A 797 15.21 -7.80 -2.79
N MET A 798 14.82 -8.52 -1.73
CA MET A 798 13.59 -9.30 -1.68
C MET A 798 12.40 -8.51 -1.14
N VAL A 799 12.67 -7.36 -0.49
CA VAL A 799 11.65 -6.44 0.02
C VAL A 799 11.90 -5.03 -0.51
N ARG A 800 10.85 -4.22 -0.57
CA ARG A 800 10.88 -2.84 -1.04
C ARG A 800 10.69 -1.90 0.15
N VAL A 801 11.78 -1.58 0.84
CA VAL A 801 11.75 -0.74 2.06
C VAL A 801 11.39 0.70 1.73
N GLU A 802 11.87 1.24 0.61
CA GLU A 802 11.63 2.64 0.21
C GLU A 802 10.17 2.92 -0.16
N GLU A 803 9.39 1.90 -0.53
CA GLU A 803 8.03 2.09 -1.02
C GLU A 803 6.95 2.09 0.07
N SER A 804 7.06 1.28 1.11
CA SER A 804 6.19 1.35 2.30
C SER A 804 6.62 0.36 3.38
N VAL A 805 7.19 0.85 4.44
CA VAL A 805 7.34 0.10 5.69
C VAL A 805 6.25 0.56 6.65
N THR A 806 5.53 -0.39 7.22
CA THR A 806 4.57 -0.06 8.28
C THR A 806 4.96 -0.77 9.57
N SER A 807 5.21 0.00 10.61
CA SER A 807 5.62 -0.49 11.93
C SER A 807 5.03 0.42 13.01
N PRO A 808 5.06 0.04 14.30
CA PRO A 808 4.66 0.95 15.37
C PRO A 808 5.42 2.29 15.34
N LEU A 809 6.72 2.27 15.00
CA LEU A 809 7.53 3.48 14.92
C LEU A 809 7.16 4.36 13.73
N THR A 810 6.95 3.75 12.54
CA THR A 810 6.56 4.54 11.36
C THR A 810 5.19 5.18 11.54
N VAL A 811 4.26 4.52 12.23
CA VAL A 811 2.97 5.11 12.58
C VAL A 811 3.15 6.26 13.57
N LEU A 812 3.99 6.10 14.61
CA LEU A 812 4.29 7.19 15.54
C LEU A 812 4.86 8.43 14.83
N ARG A 813 5.82 8.24 13.93
CA ARG A 813 6.42 9.35 13.16
C ARG A 813 5.41 9.97 12.20
N ASN A 814 4.65 9.19 11.44
CA ASN A 814 3.67 9.70 10.48
C ASN A 814 2.60 10.60 11.10
N TYR A 815 2.15 10.28 12.31
CA TYR A 815 1.16 11.10 13.04
C TYR A 815 1.79 12.14 13.95
N GLY A 816 2.95 11.82 14.52
CA GLY A 816 3.68 12.69 15.44
C GLY A 816 4.35 13.88 14.77
N MET A 817 4.78 13.71 13.54
CA MET A 817 5.42 14.74 12.71
C MET A 817 4.46 15.35 11.68
N ALA A 818 3.15 15.04 11.79
CA ALA A 818 2.15 15.53 10.86
C ALA A 818 2.04 17.07 10.92
N VAL A 819 2.00 17.69 9.75
CA VAL A 819 1.90 19.15 9.59
C VAL A 819 0.44 19.59 9.69
N GLU A 820 0.20 20.77 10.28
CA GLU A 820 -1.15 21.35 10.38
C GLU A 820 -1.76 21.50 8.98
N GLY A 821 -2.94 20.89 8.81
CA GLY A 821 -3.65 20.84 7.52
C GLY A 821 -3.53 19.53 6.77
N SER A 822 -2.64 18.60 7.16
CA SER A 822 -2.60 17.26 6.60
C SER A 822 -3.70 16.34 7.14
N THR A 823 -4.06 15.30 6.40
CA THR A 823 -5.14 14.36 6.76
C THR A 823 -4.87 13.57 8.04
N ASN A 824 -3.59 13.37 8.37
CA ASN A 824 -3.11 12.66 9.55
C ASN A 824 -2.79 13.60 10.75
N TYR A 825 -3.01 14.92 10.60
CA TYR A 825 -2.72 15.88 11.66
C TYR A 825 -3.73 15.80 12.81
N ASP A 826 -3.22 15.65 14.02
CA ASP A 826 -3.95 15.88 15.26
C ASP A 826 -3.01 16.58 16.25
N ARG A 827 -3.40 17.78 16.68
CA ARG A 827 -2.57 18.63 17.53
C ARG A 827 -2.10 17.96 18.81
N ASP A 828 -2.98 17.17 19.45
CA ASP A 828 -2.62 16.49 20.70
C ASP A 828 -1.56 15.41 20.45
N ILE A 829 -1.59 14.72 19.28
CA ILE A 829 -0.59 13.72 18.91
C ILE A 829 0.76 14.39 18.66
N VAL A 830 0.78 15.46 17.86
CA VAL A 830 2.02 16.18 17.51
C VAL A 830 2.67 16.79 18.75
N GLU A 831 1.91 17.44 19.62
CA GLU A 831 2.44 18.01 20.88
C GLU A 831 3.04 16.90 21.78
N ASN A 832 2.35 15.78 21.97
CA ASN A 832 2.84 14.68 22.81
C ASN A 832 4.04 13.96 22.16
N PHE A 833 4.08 13.83 20.83
CA PHE A 833 5.24 13.26 20.12
C PHE A 833 6.49 14.14 20.32
N THR A 834 6.36 15.43 20.13
CA THR A 834 7.46 16.39 20.33
C THR A 834 7.98 16.37 21.78
N GLU A 835 7.08 16.24 22.76
CA GLU A 835 7.46 16.12 24.17
C GLU A 835 8.05 14.74 24.53
N SER A 836 7.83 13.71 23.72
CA SER A 836 8.29 12.35 24.02
C SER A 836 9.79 12.14 23.79
N GLY A 837 10.44 12.99 23.00
CA GLY A 837 11.86 12.85 22.64
C GLY A 837 12.14 11.72 21.64
N ILE A 838 11.12 11.13 20.99
CA ILE A 838 11.33 10.12 19.95
C ILE A 838 12.05 10.76 18.76
N PRO A 839 13.23 10.25 18.34
CA PRO A 839 14.01 10.86 17.28
C PRO A 839 13.31 10.75 15.91
N GLU A 840 13.57 11.72 15.07
CA GLU A 840 13.11 11.71 13.66
C GLU A 840 13.88 10.70 12.82
N ASP A 841 15.16 10.48 13.14
CA ASP A 841 16.08 9.57 12.46
C ASP A 841 16.74 8.55 13.40
N ILE A 842 17.50 7.61 12.82
CA ILE A 842 18.15 6.52 13.54
C ILE A 842 19.29 6.98 14.47
N ASP A 843 19.93 8.10 14.18
CA ASP A 843 21.15 8.54 14.87
C ASP A 843 20.85 9.15 16.26
N GLY A 844 19.65 9.66 16.49
CA GLY A 844 19.27 10.33 17.75
C GLY A 844 19.01 9.40 18.95
N TRP A 845 18.82 8.10 18.75
CA TRP A 845 18.33 7.20 19.80
C TRP A 845 19.25 7.06 21.02
N GLU A 846 20.57 6.98 20.83
CA GLU A 846 21.50 6.75 21.93
C GLU A 846 21.50 7.90 22.92
N ASP A 847 21.53 9.13 22.40
CA ASP A 847 21.54 10.34 23.24
C ASP A 847 20.22 10.50 24.01
N GLU A 848 19.07 10.27 23.36
CA GLU A 848 17.75 10.47 23.95
C GLU A 848 17.41 9.40 25.01
N ILE A 849 17.83 8.14 24.80
CA ILE A 849 17.66 7.06 25.79
C ILE A 849 18.60 7.26 26.98
N GLU A 850 19.91 7.55 26.76
CA GLU A 850 20.89 7.76 27.84
C GLU A 850 20.54 8.96 28.72
N ASN A 851 19.98 10.03 28.13
CA ASN A 851 19.52 11.20 28.86
C ASN A 851 18.19 10.97 29.61
N GLY A 852 17.50 9.85 29.33
CA GLY A 852 16.20 9.51 29.93
C GLY A 852 15.05 10.40 29.43
N ASN A 853 15.19 11.01 28.25
CA ASN A 853 14.16 11.83 27.63
C ASN A 853 13.00 10.95 27.13
N ILE A 854 13.30 9.76 26.61
CA ILE A 854 12.30 8.78 26.17
C ILE A 854 12.05 7.79 27.31
N THR A 855 10.80 7.61 27.68
CA THR A 855 10.39 6.65 28.73
C THR A 855 9.25 5.76 28.25
N SER A 856 9.13 4.57 28.83
CA SER A 856 8.01 3.65 28.56
C SER A 856 6.65 4.30 28.85
N ASP A 857 6.59 5.22 29.82
CA ASP A 857 5.36 5.96 30.14
C ASP A 857 4.98 6.92 28.99
N ASN A 858 5.93 7.63 28.39
CA ASN A 858 5.68 8.52 27.25
C ASN A 858 5.21 7.73 26.03
N ILE A 859 5.86 6.62 25.72
CA ILE A 859 5.46 5.74 24.60
C ILE A 859 4.07 5.16 24.83
N THR A 860 3.76 4.73 26.05
CA THR A 860 2.43 4.21 26.41
C THR A 860 1.36 5.29 26.22
N GLN A 861 1.65 6.53 26.63
CA GLN A 861 0.72 7.66 26.44
C GLN A 861 0.47 7.96 24.96
N LEU A 862 1.52 7.91 24.13
CA LEU A 862 1.40 8.08 22.69
C LEU A 862 0.58 6.96 22.04
N TYR A 863 0.84 5.70 22.37
CA TYR A 863 0.04 4.57 21.90
C TYR A 863 -1.42 4.68 22.30
N ASP A 864 -1.69 5.02 23.58
CA ASP A 864 -3.04 5.25 24.07
C ASP A 864 -3.73 6.40 23.34
N LEU A 865 -2.99 7.46 23.03
CA LEU A 865 -3.51 8.61 22.29
C LEU A 865 -3.84 8.22 20.85
N LEU A 866 -2.94 7.53 20.15
CA LEU A 866 -3.17 7.03 18.79
C LEU A 866 -4.38 6.09 18.73
N TYR A 867 -4.56 5.20 19.71
CA TYR A 867 -5.73 4.33 19.79
C TYR A 867 -7.03 5.10 20.10
N LYS A 868 -6.94 6.24 20.79
CA LYS A 868 -8.11 7.06 21.16
C LYS A 868 -8.58 7.95 20.02
N LYS A 869 -7.66 8.49 19.22
CA LYS A 869 -7.98 9.40 18.13
C LYS A 869 -8.52 8.67 16.91
N LYS A 870 -9.57 9.21 16.29
CA LYS A 870 -10.20 8.58 15.12
C LYS A 870 -9.25 8.54 13.91
N VAL A 871 -8.44 9.58 13.76
CA VAL A 871 -7.50 9.76 12.63
C VAL A 871 -6.44 8.67 12.62
N SER A 872 -5.89 8.26 13.76
CA SER A 872 -4.74 7.34 13.88
C SER A 872 -5.09 5.93 14.36
N ARG A 873 -6.29 5.76 14.92
CA ARG A 873 -6.69 4.50 15.59
C ARG A 873 -6.50 3.27 14.72
N ARG A 874 -6.83 3.37 13.43
CA ARG A 874 -6.74 2.26 12.51
C ARG A 874 -5.30 1.94 12.17
N ALA A 875 -4.49 2.94 11.86
CA ALA A 875 -3.09 2.76 11.52
C ALA A 875 -2.34 2.04 12.65
N ILE A 876 -2.51 2.51 13.90
CA ILE A 876 -1.84 1.88 15.05
C ILE A 876 -2.37 0.48 15.35
N SER A 877 -3.67 0.22 15.21
CA SER A 877 -4.25 -1.10 15.47
C SER A 877 -3.83 -2.16 14.44
N ASN A 878 -3.34 -1.77 13.27
CA ASN A 878 -2.84 -2.67 12.24
C ASN A 878 -1.39 -3.13 12.48
N VAL A 879 -0.67 -2.46 13.38
CA VAL A 879 0.75 -2.75 13.65
C VAL A 879 1.05 -3.04 15.11
N LEU A 880 0.12 -2.74 16.01
CA LEU A 880 0.30 -2.90 17.44
C LEU A 880 -0.97 -3.47 18.07
N TYR A 881 -0.84 -4.58 18.79
CA TYR A 881 -1.94 -5.23 19.51
C TYR A 881 -2.05 -4.70 20.95
N ARG A 882 -3.27 -4.30 21.32
CA ARG A 882 -3.59 -3.85 22.67
C ARG A 882 -4.32 -4.94 23.43
N ASP A 883 -3.72 -5.44 24.48
CA ASP A 883 -4.30 -6.47 25.33
C ASP A 883 -5.52 -5.99 26.11
N GLY A 884 -6.31 -6.93 26.61
CA GLY A 884 -7.53 -6.62 27.38
C GLY A 884 -7.25 -5.90 28.72
N ASP A 885 -6.04 -5.93 29.23
CA ASP A 885 -5.58 -5.18 30.42
C ASP A 885 -4.99 -3.80 30.06
N GLY A 886 -4.88 -3.48 28.78
CA GLY A 886 -4.36 -2.22 28.26
C GLY A 886 -2.87 -2.22 27.95
N SER A 887 -2.15 -3.34 28.13
CA SER A 887 -0.74 -3.47 27.76
C SER A 887 -0.56 -3.67 26.24
N TYR A 888 0.67 -3.53 25.78
CA TYR A 888 1.06 -3.67 24.38
C TYR A 888 2.11 -4.78 24.27
N SER A 889 1.67 -5.98 23.87
CA SER A 889 2.49 -7.19 23.92
C SER A 889 2.92 -7.75 22.58
N LYS A 890 2.22 -7.36 21.50
CA LYS A 890 2.51 -7.81 20.14
C LYS A 890 2.53 -6.63 19.17
N GLY A 891 3.52 -6.64 18.29
CA GLY A 891 3.65 -5.67 17.21
C GLY A 891 4.11 -6.32 15.92
N VAL A 892 3.95 -5.62 14.81
CA VAL A 892 4.33 -6.12 13.50
C VAL A 892 5.10 -5.05 12.73
N ILE A 893 6.18 -5.46 12.07
CA ILE A 893 6.83 -4.70 11.01
C ILE A 893 6.40 -5.37 9.71
N ARG A 894 5.87 -4.59 8.79
CA ARG A 894 5.36 -5.04 7.50
C ARG A 894 6.16 -4.41 6.39
N PHE A 895 6.70 -5.24 5.49
CA PHE A 895 7.37 -4.83 4.27
C PHE A 895 6.59 -5.30 3.06
N ARG A 896 6.65 -4.57 1.97
CA ARG A 896 6.13 -5.02 0.69
C ARG A 896 7.13 -5.97 0.04
N GLU A 897 6.67 -7.12 -0.46
CA GLU A 897 7.52 -8.10 -1.15
C GLU A 897 7.93 -7.61 -2.54
N ASN A 898 9.15 -7.92 -2.96
CA ASN A 898 9.58 -7.75 -4.34
C ASN A 898 9.15 -8.97 -5.18
N VAL A 899 7.89 -8.97 -5.60
CA VAL A 899 7.27 -10.08 -6.32
C VAL A 899 8.01 -10.42 -7.61
N GLU A 900 8.55 -9.43 -8.34
CA GLU A 900 9.33 -9.67 -9.54
C GLU A 900 10.52 -10.62 -9.31
N LYS A 901 11.17 -10.49 -8.15
CA LYS A 901 12.29 -11.37 -7.78
C LYS A 901 11.82 -12.67 -7.16
N ILE A 902 10.77 -12.63 -6.36
CA ILE A 902 10.25 -13.83 -5.67
C ILE A 902 9.67 -14.81 -6.70
N ASN A 903 8.91 -14.34 -7.68
CA ASN A 903 8.32 -15.19 -8.71
C ASN A 903 9.33 -15.72 -9.74
N LYS A 904 10.51 -15.09 -9.88
CA LYS A 904 11.57 -15.62 -10.75
C LYS A 904 12.17 -16.94 -10.27
N ASP A 905 12.20 -17.17 -8.98
CA ASP A 905 12.69 -18.39 -8.36
C ASP A 905 12.05 -18.53 -6.97
N LEU A 906 11.25 -19.55 -6.77
CA LEU A 906 10.61 -19.85 -5.48
C LEU A 906 11.62 -19.97 -4.34
N GLY A 907 12.86 -20.35 -4.61
CA GLY A 907 13.95 -20.31 -3.63
C GLY A 907 14.18 -18.93 -3.01
N ASN A 908 13.75 -17.86 -3.70
CA ASN A 908 13.91 -16.48 -3.23
C ASN A 908 13.02 -16.14 -2.01
N ALA A 909 11.86 -16.79 -1.86
CA ALA A 909 11.05 -16.61 -0.64
C ALA A 909 11.79 -17.13 0.60
N LYS A 910 12.57 -18.22 0.46
CA LYS A 910 13.43 -18.70 1.53
C LYS A 910 14.61 -17.76 1.79
N VAL A 911 15.20 -17.20 0.74
CA VAL A 911 16.26 -16.19 0.88
C VAL A 911 15.71 -14.97 1.60
N MET A 912 14.50 -14.51 1.27
CA MET A 912 13.81 -13.42 1.96
C MET A 912 13.64 -13.72 3.46
N ASP A 913 13.18 -14.92 3.79
CA ASP A 913 13.02 -15.36 5.18
C ASP A 913 14.36 -15.34 5.95
N GLU A 914 15.43 -15.86 5.34
CA GLU A 914 16.76 -15.90 5.92
C GLU A 914 17.36 -14.48 6.08
N GLU A 915 17.25 -13.61 5.06
CA GLU A 915 17.71 -12.22 5.12
C GLU A 915 16.98 -11.43 6.21
N LEU A 916 15.64 -11.44 6.21
CA LEU A 916 14.86 -10.72 7.21
C LEU A 916 15.05 -11.27 8.63
N TYR A 917 15.35 -12.57 8.76
CA TYR A 917 15.74 -13.13 10.04
C TYR A 917 17.08 -12.54 10.51
N GLU A 918 18.07 -12.38 9.63
CA GLU A 918 19.32 -11.73 9.97
C GLU A 918 19.10 -10.23 10.28
N ASP A 919 18.34 -9.51 9.46
CA ASP A 919 18.06 -8.08 9.61
C ASP A 919 17.32 -7.74 10.92
N SER A 920 16.52 -8.68 11.42
CA SER A 920 15.80 -8.56 12.71
C SER A 920 16.66 -8.94 13.93
N GLU A 921 17.97 -9.13 13.78
CA GLU A 921 18.90 -9.39 14.90
C GLU A 921 18.83 -8.32 16.01
N PRO A 922 18.67 -7.01 15.73
CA PRO A 922 18.50 -6.00 16.77
C PRO A 922 17.34 -6.30 17.73
N LEU A 923 16.19 -6.76 17.22
CA LEU A 923 15.03 -7.12 18.04
C LEU A 923 15.32 -8.33 18.95
N ARG A 924 15.97 -9.37 18.42
CA ARG A 924 16.33 -10.55 19.18
C ARG A 924 17.40 -10.27 20.24
N THR A 925 18.33 -9.37 19.96
CA THR A 925 19.39 -8.98 20.89
C THR A 925 18.82 -8.27 22.12
N GLU A 926 17.78 -7.46 21.94
CA GLU A 926 17.04 -6.81 23.04
C GLU A 926 16.02 -7.75 23.71
N GLY A 927 15.90 -8.99 23.26
CA GLY A 927 15.08 -10.03 23.90
C GLY A 927 13.66 -10.17 23.38
N TYR A 928 13.31 -9.52 22.28
CA TYR A 928 11.99 -9.67 21.65
C TYR A 928 11.92 -10.95 20.81
N SER A 929 10.80 -11.66 20.90
CA SER A 929 10.50 -12.78 20.01
C SER A 929 10.27 -12.24 18.59
N THR A 930 10.84 -12.89 17.59
CA THR A 930 10.63 -12.52 16.18
C THR A 930 10.13 -13.70 15.38
N LYS A 931 9.02 -13.53 14.67
CA LYS A 931 8.39 -14.52 13.81
C LYS A 931 8.19 -13.91 12.43
N ILE A 932 8.77 -14.52 11.39
CA ILE A 932 8.73 -14.01 10.02
C ILE A 932 7.82 -14.90 9.19
N THR A 933 6.87 -14.30 8.50
CA THR A 933 5.92 -15.03 7.66
C THR A 933 5.35 -14.15 6.54
N SER A 934 4.94 -14.80 5.47
CA SER A 934 4.18 -14.22 4.34
C SER A 934 3.50 -15.32 3.55
N GLY A 935 2.58 -14.94 2.65
CA GLY A 935 1.99 -15.89 1.71
C GLY A 935 3.04 -16.61 0.85
N SER A 936 4.04 -15.89 0.37
CA SER A 936 5.14 -16.46 -0.45
C SER A 936 6.03 -17.41 0.34
N ILE A 937 6.34 -17.10 1.59
CA ILE A 937 7.14 -17.98 2.48
C ILE A 937 6.34 -19.24 2.82
N VAL A 938 5.07 -19.10 3.16
CA VAL A 938 4.16 -20.22 3.47
C VAL A 938 4.01 -21.12 2.23
N GLY A 939 3.81 -20.53 1.05
CA GLY A 939 3.69 -21.28 -0.21
C GLY A 939 4.93 -22.10 -0.56
N GLN A 940 6.12 -21.67 -0.15
CA GLN A 940 7.35 -22.42 -0.39
C GLN A 940 7.52 -23.64 0.54
N GLU A 941 6.89 -23.67 1.69
CA GLU A 941 6.93 -24.82 2.61
C GLU A 941 6.06 -26.00 2.16
N THR A 942 5.30 -25.85 1.05
CA THR A 942 4.53 -26.92 0.40
C THR A 942 5.39 -27.83 -0.43
#